data_7491769fbffc53c9a0f7804ae537efac
#
_entry.id   7491769fbffc53c9a0f7804ae537efac
#
_cell.length_a   1.000
_cell.length_b   1.000
_cell.length_c   1.000
_cell.angle_alpha   90.00
_cell.angle_beta   90.00
_cell.angle_gamma   90.00
#
_symmetry.space_group_name_H-M   'P 1'
#
loop_
_entity.id
_entity.type
_entity.pdbx_description
1 polymer ?
#
loop_
_entity_poly.entity_id
_entity_poly.type
_entity_poly.pdbx_seq_one_letter_code
_entity_poly.pdbx_strand_id
1 'polypeptide(L)'
;MKIHIGHIVLVIALLTAPKVNAQQEQRWEDCYAEVIAIEGKDEEDIPDYELLCQLADHPININTATKEDLEQLPFLNNQQIEDIMEYLYRYHSLRSVGELYMIPSLGNAYARLLSYFITTGKPNENNRFSWQDMLHYGRHKVIATLNIPTYQRRGFSEGKYLGRPLKHWLRYTFNYANRLEIGLVGAQDAGEPFFKRQNKTGYDYHSFYLMLRNQGSLKALAVGRYRLRMGMGLVMNCDYGFGKQMLLQALDRSSATVRPHSSRSEGNYLQGVAATFKLNKAMEATAFLSYRKVDATLRHDSLGSISSIITNGYHRTETEMEHKHNTWLLATGGHLRYFNNGFHAGATALYTALSRELRPHTTQLYKRWAATGTRFYNLGIDYGYTGHRFSLNGEVATDNHQAFATINKVSINVASNLQLSAIQRFYAYKYNGLFARSFADAGAVQDESGLYLGLNWNINRAFSLFAYGDYAYFAWPKYGQSFAGAHALDGFLQLNYQHKKTLLTAQYRTRYRQRDNKEKDMLINLNEHRGRIKADYVLGPWQLRTQANLTYALQETGSLGYMLSQSILQHYKCIIVSASLGYFHTQDYSSRVYTYERGMLYDFSFPCFFGHGIRYSMTARSDLGRHLTLIAKAGTTDYFDRSVIGSGLQEIAHSSQTDIQLQAIVKL
;
A
#
# COMPACT_ATOMS: atom_id res chain seq x y z
N MET A 1 26.48 -10.13 27.98
CA MET A 1 26.53 -10.77 26.64
C MET A 1 26.33 -12.28 26.82
N LYS A 2 25.09 -12.73 27.02
CA LYS A 2 24.70 -14.14 26.94
C LYS A 2 23.95 -14.33 25.63
N ILE A 3 24.70 -14.54 24.57
CA ILE A 3 24.16 -15.02 23.29
C ILE A 3 23.66 -16.43 23.61
N HIS A 4 22.36 -16.65 23.40
CA HIS A 4 21.78 -17.97 23.56
C HIS A 4 22.36 -18.90 22.50
N ILE A 5 23.37 -19.69 22.89
CA ILE A 5 24.09 -20.70 22.10
C ILE A 5 23.10 -21.63 21.34
N GLY A 6 21.92 -21.85 21.90
CA GLY A 6 20.85 -22.64 21.27
C GLY A 6 20.38 -22.16 19.88
N HIS A 7 20.44 -20.87 19.59
CA HIS A 7 20.05 -20.32 18.27
C HIS A 7 21.15 -20.54 17.23
N ILE A 8 22.42 -20.51 17.66
CA ILE A 8 23.57 -20.76 16.76
C ILE A 8 23.65 -22.24 16.39
N VAL A 9 23.37 -23.14 17.33
CA VAL A 9 23.34 -24.59 17.09
C VAL A 9 22.22 -25.00 16.15
N LEU A 10 21.05 -24.35 16.21
CA LEU A 10 19.93 -24.59 15.27
C LEU A 10 20.28 -24.15 13.84
N VAL A 11 20.99 -23.04 13.67
CA VAL A 11 21.47 -22.55 12.38
C VAL A 11 22.52 -23.47 11.78
N ILE A 12 23.44 -24.00 12.57
CA ILE A 12 24.50 -24.94 12.12
C ILE A 12 23.91 -26.32 11.77
N ALA A 13 22.92 -26.82 12.52
CA ALA A 13 22.24 -28.08 12.22
C ALA A 13 21.42 -28.04 10.90
N LEU A 14 20.90 -26.86 10.51
CA LEU A 14 20.23 -26.61 9.22
C LEU A 14 21.21 -26.56 8.05
N LEU A 15 22.48 -26.31 8.27
CA LEU A 15 23.53 -26.20 7.24
C LEU A 15 24.00 -27.55 6.69
N THR A 16 23.67 -28.67 7.34
CA THR A 16 24.19 -30.02 7.02
C THR A 16 23.20 -30.93 6.29
N ALA A 17 22.05 -30.44 5.85
CA ALA A 17 20.99 -31.26 5.25
C ALA A 17 21.25 -31.60 3.76
N PRO A 18 20.92 -32.85 3.30
CA PRO A 18 21.21 -33.30 1.95
C PRO A 18 20.38 -32.61 0.85
N LYS A 19 20.95 -32.53 -0.34
CA LYS A 19 20.37 -31.91 -1.54
C LYS A 19 19.04 -32.59 -1.95
N VAL A 20 17.97 -31.84 -1.95
CA VAL A 20 16.71 -32.21 -2.61
C VAL A 20 16.46 -31.21 -3.72
N ASN A 21 16.29 -31.70 -4.96
CA ASN A 21 15.91 -30.90 -6.13
C ASN A 21 14.43 -30.46 -5.99
N ALA A 22 14.14 -29.40 -5.24
CA ALA A 22 12.87 -28.72 -5.30
C ALA A 22 13.02 -27.49 -6.22
N GLN A 23 12.13 -27.32 -7.19
CA GLN A 23 12.03 -26.06 -7.93
C GLN A 23 11.82 -24.93 -6.93
N GLN A 24 12.76 -23.99 -6.90
CA GLN A 24 12.75 -22.87 -5.99
C GLN A 24 11.67 -21.87 -6.41
N GLU A 25 10.53 -21.90 -5.78
CA GLU A 25 9.53 -20.83 -5.91
C GLU A 25 9.94 -19.67 -5.02
N GLN A 26 10.40 -18.59 -5.65
CA GLN A 26 10.52 -17.30 -5.01
C GLN A 26 9.10 -16.80 -4.67
N ARG A 27 8.91 -16.16 -3.51
CA ARG A 27 7.59 -15.61 -3.16
C ARG A 27 7.30 -14.35 -3.98
N TRP A 28 6.04 -14.11 -4.35
CA TRP A 28 5.63 -12.91 -5.08
C TRP A 28 5.97 -11.61 -4.32
N GLU A 29 5.94 -11.63 -2.98
CA GLU A 29 6.29 -10.48 -2.13
C GLU A 29 7.75 -10.04 -2.33
N ASP A 30 8.65 -10.97 -2.55
CA ASP A 30 10.05 -10.66 -2.83
C ASP A 30 10.20 -9.99 -4.21
N CYS A 31 9.46 -10.49 -5.22
CA CYS A 31 9.40 -9.88 -6.55
C CYS A 31 8.72 -8.51 -6.52
N TYR A 32 7.67 -8.36 -5.72
CA TYR A 32 6.97 -7.10 -5.53
C TYR A 32 7.89 -6.05 -4.90
N ALA A 33 8.64 -6.42 -3.84
CA ALA A 33 9.64 -5.54 -3.22
C ALA A 33 10.80 -5.16 -4.17
N GLU A 34 11.02 -5.90 -5.26
CA GLU A 34 11.99 -5.56 -6.30
C GLU A 34 11.45 -4.50 -7.26
N VAL A 35 10.16 -4.59 -7.59
CA VAL A 35 9.49 -3.70 -8.56
C VAL A 35 9.15 -2.35 -7.94
N ILE A 36 8.83 -2.33 -6.65
CA ILE A 36 8.47 -1.09 -5.95
C ILE A 36 9.75 -0.36 -5.53
N ALA A 37 9.87 0.89 -5.92
CA ALA A 37 10.80 1.82 -5.29
C ALA A 37 10.33 2.09 -3.86
N ILE A 38 11.03 1.50 -2.88
CA ILE A 38 10.68 1.67 -1.47
C ILE A 38 10.93 3.11 -1.07
N GLU A 39 9.88 3.88 -1.04
CA GLU A 39 9.87 5.23 -0.54
C GLU A 39 9.79 5.18 0.98
N GLY A 40 10.89 5.30 1.70
CA GLY A 40 10.94 5.26 3.16
C GLY A 40 9.93 6.19 3.84
N LYS A 41 8.72 5.73 3.99
CA LYS A 41 7.65 6.31 4.81
C LYS A 41 7.33 5.33 5.93
N ASP A 42 7.08 5.87 7.12
CA ASP A 42 6.72 5.13 8.34
C ASP A 42 5.25 4.62 8.27
N GLU A 43 4.79 4.13 7.13
CA GLU A 43 3.41 3.64 6.98
C GLU A 43 3.36 2.13 7.23
N GLU A 44 2.70 1.75 8.32
CA GLU A 44 2.47 0.36 8.71
C GLU A 44 1.49 -0.37 7.77
N ASP A 45 0.64 0.37 7.03
CA ASP A 45 -0.37 -0.19 6.13
C ASP A 45 -0.10 0.13 4.67
N ILE A 46 0.14 -0.90 3.86
CA ILE A 46 0.20 -0.81 2.40
C ILE A 46 -1.17 -1.23 1.85
N PRO A 47 -2.03 -0.28 1.42
CA PRO A 47 -3.40 -0.59 1.03
C PRO A 47 -3.54 -1.65 -0.07
N ASP A 48 -2.62 -1.65 -1.04
CA ASP A 48 -2.65 -2.58 -2.17
C ASP A 48 -2.05 -3.95 -1.85
N TYR A 49 -1.28 -4.10 -0.76
CA TYR A 49 -0.67 -5.39 -0.41
C TYR A 49 -1.72 -6.46 -0.11
N GLU A 50 -2.80 -6.10 0.56
CA GLU A 50 -3.88 -7.04 0.85
C GLU A 50 -4.64 -7.49 -0.40
N LEU A 51 -4.83 -6.57 -1.36
CA LEU A 51 -5.38 -6.91 -2.68
C LEU A 51 -4.45 -7.88 -3.41
N LEU A 52 -3.15 -7.64 -3.39
CA LEU A 52 -2.17 -8.54 -3.99
C LEU A 52 -2.20 -9.93 -3.34
N CYS A 53 -2.32 -10.02 -2.00
CA CYS A 53 -2.51 -11.29 -1.33
C CYS A 53 -3.75 -12.04 -1.82
N GLN A 54 -4.87 -11.34 -2.05
CA GLN A 54 -6.11 -11.93 -2.57
C GLN A 54 -5.94 -12.40 -4.02
N LEU A 55 -5.35 -11.57 -4.88
CA LEU A 55 -5.11 -11.91 -6.29
C LEU A 55 -4.10 -13.05 -6.45
N ALA A 56 -3.10 -13.16 -5.56
CA ALA A 56 -2.18 -14.29 -5.55
C ALA A 56 -2.86 -15.60 -5.11
N ASP A 57 -3.84 -15.53 -4.19
CA ASP A 57 -4.64 -16.70 -3.79
C ASP A 57 -5.62 -17.14 -4.90
N HIS A 58 -6.05 -16.20 -5.75
CA HIS A 58 -7.02 -16.41 -6.83
C HIS A 58 -6.52 -15.80 -8.14
N PRO A 59 -5.50 -16.42 -8.77
CA PRO A 59 -4.88 -15.88 -9.98
C PRO A 59 -5.89 -15.73 -11.14
N ILE A 60 -5.73 -14.65 -11.90
CA ILE A 60 -6.55 -14.31 -13.05
C ILE A 60 -6.22 -15.28 -14.21
N ASN A 61 -7.23 -15.88 -14.84
CA ASN A 61 -6.99 -16.62 -16.07
C ASN A 61 -6.75 -15.64 -17.22
N ILE A 62 -5.47 -15.51 -17.63
CA ILE A 62 -5.05 -14.52 -18.62
C ILE A 62 -5.74 -14.69 -19.98
N ASN A 63 -6.09 -15.92 -20.36
CA ASN A 63 -6.71 -16.23 -21.64
C ASN A 63 -8.20 -15.83 -21.72
N THR A 64 -8.82 -15.52 -20.57
CA THR A 64 -10.19 -15.03 -20.48
C THR A 64 -10.30 -13.67 -19.82
N ALA A 65 -9.16 -13.11 -19.42
CA ALA A 65 -9.10 -11.84 -18.72
C ALA A 65 -9.55 -10.70 -19.64
N THR A 66 -10.32 -9.81 -19.07
CA THR A 66 -10.64 -8.51 -19.68
C THR A 66 -9.56 -7.49 -19.29
N LYS A 67 -9.54 -6.33 -19.98
CA LYS A 67 -8.67 -5.22 -19.60
C LYS A 67 -8.89 -4.82 -18.13
N GLU A 68 -10.14 -4.77 -17.68
CA GLU A 68 -10.52 -4.43 -16.31
C GLU A 68 -10.04 -5.45 -15.28
N ASP A 69 -9.93 -6.73 -15.64
CA ASP A 69 -9.36 -7.74 -14.76
C ASP A 69 -7.86 -7.51 -14.55
N LEU A 70 -7.12 -7.13 -15.59
CA LEU A 70 -5.71 -6.78 -15.52
C LEU A 70 -5.47 -5.42 -14.81
N GLU A 71 -6.39 -4.47 -14.95
CA GLU A 71 -6.36 -3.20 -14.21
C GLU A 71 -6.47 -3.38 -12.68
N GLN A 72 -6.91 -4.53 -12.19
CA GLN A 72 -6.89 -4.85 -10.75
C GLN A 72 -5.47 -5.02 -10.22
N LEU A 73 -4.50 -5.35 -11.09
CA LEU A 73 -3.10 -5.52 -10.71
C LEU A 73 -2.42 -4.15 -10.59
N PRO A 74 -2.12 -3.67 -9.37
CA PRO A 74 -1.70 -2.28 -9.15
C PRO A 74 -0.32 -1.96 -9.72
N PHE A 75 0.48 -2.95 -10.06
CA PHE A 75 1.83 -2.80 -10.59
C PHE A 75 1.89 -2.74 -12.12
N LEU A 76 0.78 -3.00 -12.84
CA LEU A 76 0.73 -2.87 -14.30
C LEU A 76 0.27 -1.46 -14.71
N ASN A 77 0.92 -0.87 -15.71
CA ASN A 77 0.45 0.33 -16.36
C ASN A 77 -0.43 0.01 -17.59
N ASN A 78 -1.14 1.01 -18.12
CA ASN A 78 -2.03 0.81 -19.28
C ASN A 78 -1.32 0.22 -20.49
N GLN A 79 -0.08 0.66 -20.78
CA GLN A 79 0.65 0.15 -21.94
C GLN A 79 0.95 -1.34 -21.80
N GLN A 80 1.41 -1.77 -20.62
CA GLN A 80 1.66 -3.18 -20.35
C GLN A 80 0.40 -4.04 -20.51
N ILE A 81 -0.73 -3.50 -20.07
CA ILE A 81 -2.04 -4.16 -20.23
C ILE A 81 -2.43 -4.24 -21.71
N GLU A 82 -2.30 -3.15 -22.48
CA GLU A 82 -2.60 -3.15 -23.91
C GLU A 82 -1.68 -4.12 -24.68
N ASP A 83 -0.39 -4.15 -24.36
CA ASP A 83 0.55 -5.07 -25.01
C ASP A 83 0.25 -6.55 -24.68
N ILE A 84 -0.22 -6.84 -23.46
CA ILE A 84 -0.73 -8.18 -23.10
C ILE A 84 -1.97 -8.50 -23.92
N MET A 85 -2.93 -7.58 -24.00
CA MET A 85 -4.17 -7.79 -24.78
C MET A 85 -3.88 -7.92 -26.27
N GLU A 86 -2.94 -7.13 -26.83
CA GLU A 86 -2.50 -7.27 -28.21
C GLU A 86 -1.83 -8.64 -28.45
N TYR A 87 -0.99 -9.11 -27.52
CA TYR A 87 -0.38 -10.43 -27.61
C TYR A 87 -1.45 -11.52 -27.65
N LEU A 88 -2.46 -11.46 -26.75
CA LEU A 88 -3.58 -12.40 -26.72
C LEU A 88 -4.41 -12.34 -28.01
N TYR A 89 -4.66 -11.16 -28.56
CA TYR A 89 -5.38 -10.99 -29.81
C TYR A 89 -4.63 -11.60 -30.99
N ARG A 90 -3.30 -11.42 -31.03
CA ARG A 90 -2.43 -11.90 -32.13
C ARG A 90 -2.19 -13.41 -32.10
N TYR A 91 -2.02 -13.99 -30.90
CA TYR A 91 -1.67 -15.42 -30.70
C TYR A 91 -2.81 -16.25 -30.12
N HIS A 92 -3.98 -15.66 -29.91
CA HIS A 92 -5.23 -16.25 -29.38
C HIS A 92 -5.16 -16.76 -27.94
N SER A 93 -4.02 -17.15 -27.41
CA SER A 93 -3.84 -17.57 -26.01
C SER A 93 -2.37 -17.61 -25.62
N LEU A 94 -2.09 -17.42 -24.33
CA LEU A 94 -0.84 -17.82 -23.71
C LEU A 94 -0.90 -19.32 -23.38
N ARG A 95 0.05 -20.11 -23.87
CA ARG A 95 0.18 -21.54 -23.58
C ARG A 95 0.92 -21.78 -22.27
N SER A 96 1.85 -20.90 -21.94
CA SER A 96 2.66 -20.95 -20.72
C SER A 96 2.94 -19.55 -20.17
N VAL A 97 3.10 -19.46 -18.86
CA VAL A 97 3.46 -18.22 -18.17
C VAL A 97 4.81 -17.66 -18.65
N GLY A 98 5.68 -18.54 -19.18
CA GLY A 98 6.97 -18.14 -19.77
C GLY A 98 6.87 -17.24 -20.99
N GLU A 99 5.75 -17.23 -21.70
CA GLU A 99 5.54 -16.34 -22.86
C GLU A 99 5.40 -14.85 -22.47
N LEU A 100 5.13 -14.53 -21.18
CA LEU A 100 5.17 -13.16 -20.69
C LEU A 100 6.51 -12.46 -20.94
N TYR A 101 7.60 -13.21 -20.95
CA TYR A 101 8.94 -12.69 -21.24
C TYR A 101 9.14 -12.28 -22.70
N MET A 102 8.19 -12.62 -23.58
CA MET A 102 8.19 -12.19 -24.98
C MET A 102 7.54 -10.80 -25.17
N ILE A 103 6.89 -10.27 -24.15
CA ILE A 103 6.27 -8.92 -24.18
C ILE A 103 7.30 -7.89 -23.71
N PRO A 104 7.84 -7.05 -24.61
CA PRO A 104 8.99 -6.18 -24.29
C PRO A 104 8.71 -5.14 -23.20
N SER A 105 7.49 -4.63 -23.12
CA SER A 105 7.09 -3.61 -22.13
C SER A 105 7.05 -4.14 -20.69
N LEU A 106 6.87 -5.46 -20.50
CA LEU A 106 6.90 -6.05 -19.16
C LEU A 106 8.33 -6.14 -18.60
N GLY A 107 9.32 -6.42 -19.43
CA GLY A 107 10.66 -6.73 -18.95
C GLY A 107 10.67 -7.95 -18.00
N ASN A 108 11.85 -8.33 -17.51
CA ASN A 108 11.98 -9.54 -16.70
C ASN A 108 11.31 -9.43 -15.31
N ALA A 109 11.40 -8.27 -14.67
CA ALA A 109 10.90 -8.07 -13.31
C ALA A 109 9.36 -8.11 -13.24
N TYR A 110 8.69 -7.40 -14.16
CA TYR A 110 7.22 -7.38 -14.21
C TYR A 110 6.65 -8.70 -14.75
N ALA A 111 7.29 -9.34 -15.74
CA ALA A 111 6.87 -10.65 -16.24
C ALA A 111 6.93 -11.71 -15.12
N ARG A 112 8.00 -11.71 -14.32
CA ARG A 112 8.15 -12.59 -13.17
C ARG A 112 7.12 -12.28 -12.10
N LEU A 113 6.89 -11.01 -11.75
CA LEU A 113 5.88 -10.63 -10.77
C LEU A 113 4.48 -11.05 -11.24
N LEU A 114 4.11 -10.73 -12.49
CA LEU A 114 2.81 -11.07 -13.06
C LEU A 114 2.54 -12.59 -13.06
N SER A 115 3.57 -13.41 -13.20
CA SER A 115 3.44 -14.87 -13.23
C SER A 115 2.79 -15.47 -11.98
N TYR A 116 2.83 -14.78 -10.85
CA TYR A 116 2.18 -15.24 -9.61
C TYR A 116 0.69 -14.91 -9.55
N PHE A 117 0.21 -14.01 -10.40
CA PHE A 117 -1.14 -13.47 -10.37
C PHE A 117 -2.00 -13.94 -11.54
N ILE A 118 -1.44 -14.77 -12.43
CA ILE A 118 -2.15 -15.28 -13.58
C ILE A 118 -2.04 -16.80 -13.71
N THR A 119 -3.01 -17.36 -14.42
CA THR A 119 -3.00 -18.75 -14.90
C THR A 119 -3.27 -18.79 -16.41
N THR A 120 -2.83 -19.85 -17.08
CA THR A 120 -3.03 -20.07 -18.53
C THR A 120 -4.06 -21.18 -18.80
N GLY A 121 -5.03 -21.36 -17.90
CA GLY A 121 -6.05 -22.40 -18.01
C GLY A 121 -6.95 -22.25 -19.23
N LYS A 122 -7.56 -23.36 -19.69
CA LYS A 122 -8.60 -23.31 -20.71
C LYS A 122 -9.79 -22.49 -20.21
N PRO A 123 -10.50 -21.75 -21.09
CA PRO A 123 -11.73 -21.07 -20.75
C PRO A 123 -12.73 -22.08 -20.17
N ASN A 124 -13.26 -21.79 -18.99
CA ASN A 124 -14.34 -22.60 -18.43
C ASN A 124 -15.64 -22.13 -19.10
N GLU A 125 -16.18 -22.92 -20.01
CA GLU A 125 -17.37 -22.57 -20.81
C GLU A 125 -18.67 -22.44 -19.98
N ASN A 126 -18.71 -23.03 -18.78
CA ASN A 126 -19.85 -22.95 -17.88
C ASN A 126 -19.84 -21.67 -17.03
N ASN A 127 -20.31 -20.60 -17.64
CA ASN A 127 -20.27 -19.25 -17.08
C ASN A 127 -21.55 -18.83 -16.34
N ARG A 128 -22.42 -19.79 -15.96
CA ARG A 128 -23.66 -19.49 -15.22
C ARG A 128 -23.42 -19.56 -13.72
N PHE A 129 -23.88 -18.55 -13.00
CA PHE A 129 -23.89 -18.56 -11.55
C PHE A 129 -24.91 -19.58 -11.06
N SER A 130 -24.47 -20.56 -10.25
CA SER A 130 -25.32 -21.58 -9.63
C SER A 130 -25.09 -21.55 -8.13
N TRP A 131 -26.18 -21.48 -7.36
CA TRP A 131 -26.10 -21.54 -5.89
C TRP A 131 -25.61 -22.91 -5.40
N GLN A 132 -25.92 -23.97 -6.11
CA GLN A 132 -25.46 -25.33 -5.79
C GLN A 132 -23.94 -25.45 -6.01
N ASP A 133 -23.46 -24.96 -7.14
CA ASP A 133 -22.01 -24.94 -7.44
C ASP A 133 -21.23 -24.06 -6.45
N MET A 134 -21.82 -22.95 -6.02
CA MET A 134 -21.23 -22.09 -5.00
C MET A 134 -20.99 -22.82 -3.68
N LEU A 135 -21.97 -23.57 -3.21
CA LEU A 135 -21.85 -24.32 -1.96
C LEU A 135 -20.85 -25.49 -2.07
N HIS A 136 -20.71 -26.08 -3.27
CA HIS A 136 -19.86 -27.24 -3.50
C HIS A 136 -18.41 -26.87 -3.85
N TYR A 137 -18.20 -25.80 -4.62
CA TYR A 137 -16.89 -25.38 -5.13
C TYR A 137 -16.39 -24.08 -4.50
N GLY A 138 -17.14 -23.51 -3.57
CA GLY A 138 -16.72 -22.35 -2.81
C GLY A 138 -15.49 -22.67 -1.94
N ARG A 139 -14.53 -21.74 -1.92
CA ARG A 139 -13.30 -21.89 -1.14
C ARG A 139 -13.39 -21.06 0.12
N HIS A 140 -13.13 -21.69 1.24
CA HIS A 140 -13.08 -21.04 2.54
C HIS A 140 -11.64 -20.90 3.00
N LYS A 141 -11.30 -19.75 3.56
CA LYS A 141 -9.98 -19.48 4.13
C LYS A 141 -10.13 -18.76 5.46
N VAL A 142 -9.49 -19.30 6.49
CA VAL A 142 -9.40 -18.69 7.82
C VAL A 142 -7.94 -18.38 8.11
N ILE A 143 -7.66 -17.17 8.57
CA ILE A 143 -6.32 -16.74 8.97
C ILE A 143 -6.42 -16.19 10.39
N ALA A 144 -5.62 -16.74 11.30
CA ALA A 144 -5.45 -16.24 12.66
C ALA A 144 -4.00 -15.82 12.86
N THR A 145 -3.78 -14.63 13.41
CA THR A 145 -2.44 -14.10 13.69
C THR A 145 -2.37 -13.57 15.10
N LEU A 146 -1.26 -13.84 15.77
CA LEU A 146 -0.95 -13.40 17.11
C LEU A 146 0.46 -12.79 17.12
N ASN A 147 0.60 -11.58 17.66
CA ASN A 147 1.88 -10.93 17.93
C ASN A 147 2.08 -10.79 19.43
N ILE A 148 3.20 -11.31 19.92
CA ILE A 148 3.57 -11.40 21.33
C ILE A 148 4.87 -10.61 21.52
N PRO A 149 4.83 -9.39 22.08
CA PRO A 149 6.03 -8.69 22.50
C PRO A 149 6.62 -9.39 23.75
N THR A 150 7.93 -9.56 23.78
CA THR A 150 8.62 -10.11 24.96
C THR A 150 9.06 -9.02 25.94
N TYR A 151 8.72 -7.77 25.64
CA TYR A 151 9.02 -6.57 26.44
C TYR A 151 7.73 -5.93 26.94
N GLN A 152 7.85 -5.08 27.95
CA GLN A 152 6.75 -4.32 28.50
C GLN A 152 6.89 -2.84 28.16
N ARG A 153 5.84 -2.25 27.57
CA ARG A 153 5.76 -0.80 27.34
C ARG A 153 5.26 -0.08 28.60
N ARG A 154 5.71 1.14 28.79
CA ARG A 154 5.37 1.99 29.93
C ARG A 154 3.86 2.13 30.15
N GLY A 155 3.07 2.21 29.08
CA GLY A 155 1.59 2.26 29.20
C GLY A 155 0.96 1.05 29.88
N PHE A 156 1.62 -0.15 29.83
CA PHE A 156 1.17 -1.33 30.58
C PHE A 156 1.67 -1.31 32.02
N SER A 157 2.93 -0.93 32.27
CA SER A 157 3.49 -0.86 33.62
C SER A 157 2.82 0.22 34.48
N GLU A 158 2.37 1.32 33.88
CA GLU A 158 1.63 2.37 34.55
C GLU A 158 0.10 2.13 34.60
N GLY A 159 -0.40 1.01 34.04
CA GLY A 159 -1.83 0.71 34.00
C GLY A 159 -2.67 1.67 33.19
N LYS A 160 -2.06 2.40 32.21
CA LYS A 160 -2.74 3.34 31.34
C LYS A 160 -3.44 2.66 30.17
N TYR A 161 -2.94 1.52 29.72
CA TYR A 161 -3.58 0.73 28.67
C TYR A 161 -4.70 -0.14 29.22
N LEU A 162 -5.83 -0.18 28.52
CA LEU A 162 -7.07 -0.81 28.95
C LEU A 162 -7.08 -2.32 28.69
N GLY A 163 -6.25 -2.80 27.77
CA GLY A 163 -6.18 -4.18 27.34
C GLY A 163 -4.86 -4.87 27.64
N ARG A 164 -4.62 -6.00 26.98
CA ARG A 164 -3.42 -6.83 27.12
C ARG A 164 -2.33 -6.40 26.12
N PRO A 165 -1.05 -6.75 26.35
CA PRO A 165 0.06 -6.42 25.43
C PRO A 165 0.11 -7.31 24.18
N LEU A 166 -1.00 -7.92 23.78
CA LEU A 166 -1.10 -8.82 22.64
C LEU A 166 -1.83 -8.12 21.50
N LYS A 167 -1.25 -8.19 20.29
CA LYS A 167 -1.94 -7.79 19.05
C LYS A 167 -2.38 -9.06 18.32
N HIS A 168 -3.65 -9.18 18.00
CA HIS A 168 -4.17 -10.35 17.30
C HIS A 168 -5.31 -9.99 16.35
N TRP A 169 -5.45 -10.80 15.29
CA TRP A 169 -6.53 -10.63 14.34
C TRP A 169 -6.96 -11.97 13.74
N LEU A 170 -8.20 -12.01 13.32
CA LEU A 170 -8.84 -13.13 12.65
C LEU A 170 -9.47 -12.63 11.35
N ARG A 171 -9.27 -13.38 10.27
CA ARG A 171 -9.91 -13.14 8.98
C ARG A 171 -10.54 -14.43 8.48
N TYR A 172 -11.78 -14.32 8.04
CA TYR A 172 -12.45 -15.34 7.26
C TYR A 172 -12.76 -14.79 5.88
N THR A 173 -12.50 -15.56 4.84
CA THR A 173 -12.86 -15.23 3.46
C THR A 173 -13.49 -16.43 2.80
N PHE A 174 -14.58 -16.19 2.08
CA PHE A 174 -15.22 -17.11 1.17
C PHE A 174 -15.10 -16.56 -0.24
N ASN A 175 -14.68 -17.38 -1.21
CA ASN A 175 -14.57 -16.98 -2.60
C ASN A 175 -15.12 -18.08 -3.52
N TYR A 176 -15.98 -17.67 -4.46
CA TYR A 176 -16.50 -18.53 -5.51
C TYR A 176 -16.23 -17.92 -6.88
N ALA A 177 -15.32 -18.55 -7.64
CA ALA A 177 -14.99 -18.22 -9.03
C ALA A 177 -14.69 -16.73 -9.29
N ASN A 178 -14.15 -16.00 -8.31
CA ASN A 178 -13.96 -14.54 -8.32
C ASN A 178 -15.24 -13.72 -8.60
N ARG A 179 -16.41 -14.34 -8.54
CA ARG A 179 -17.72 -13.72 -8.76
C ARG A 179 -18.41 -13.32 -7.47
N LEU A 180 -18.32 -14.16 -6.45
CA LEU A 180 -18.80 -13.87 -5.11
C LEU A 180 -17.65 -13.97 -4.13
N GLU A 181 -17.46 -12.92 -3.36
CA GLU A 181 -16.50 -12.87 -2.27
C GLU A 181 -17.18 -12.34 -1.01
N ILE A 182 -17.01 -13.04 0.11
CA ILE A 182 -17.49 -12.61 1.42
C ILE A 182 -16.30 -12.60 2.36
N GLY A 183 -16.15 -11.56 3.15
CA GLY A 183 -15.09 -11.47 4.14
C GLY A 183 -15.56 -10.94 5.48
N LEU A 184 -14.96 -11.49 6.52
CA LEU A 184 -15.10 -11.05 7.90
C LEU A 184 -13.69 -10.83 8.47
N VAL A 185 -13.46 -9.69 9.10
CA VAL A 185 -12.18 -9.37 9.75
C VAL A 185 -12.46 -8.86 11.14
N GLY A 186 -11.78 -9.41 12.13
CA GLY A 186 -11.71 -8.86 13.48
C GLY A 186 -10.25 -8.59 13.84
N ALA A 187 -9.94 -7.41 14.35
CA ALA A 187 -8.58 -7.03 14.72
C ALA A 187 -8.55 -6.29 16.04
N GLN A 188 -7.42 -6.41 16.72
CA GLN A 188 -7.16 -5.75 17.99
C GLN A 188 -5.69 -5.43 18.12
N ASP A 189 -5.40 -4.17 18.45
CA ASP A 189 -4.06 -3.72 18.76
C ASP A 189 -3.68 -3.95 20.22
N ALA A 190 -2.37 -4.01 20.48
CA ALA A 190 -1.85 -4.18 21.83
C ALA A 190 -2.26 -2.99 22.72
N GLY A 191 -2.93 -3.28 23.85
CA GLY A 191 -3.45 -2.27 24.77
C GLY A 191 -4.94 -2.00 24.66
N GLU A 192 -5.62 -2.53 23.65
CA GLU A 192 -7.05 -2.38 23.50
C GLU A 192 -7.83 -3.42 24.31
N PRO A 193 -9.02 -3.08 24.85
CA PRO A 193 -9.84 -4.01 25.62
C PRO A 193 -10.53 -5.03 24.70
N PHE A 194 -10.49 -6.33 25.06
CA PHE A 194 -11.15 -7.43 24.36
C PHE A 194 -12.31 -7.96 25.23
N PHE A 195 -13.52 -8.01 24.68
CA PHE A 195 -14.78 -8.31 25.38
C PHE A 195 -15.04 -7.45 26.64
N LYS A 196 -14.50 -6.24 26.65
CA LYS A 196 -14.61 -5.31 27.78
C LYS A 196 -14.96 -3.89 27.32
N ARG A 197 -15.53 -3.09 28.20
CA ARG A 197 -15.90 -1.68 27.97
C ARG A 197 -16.82 -1.51 26.75
N GLN A 198 -16.44 -0.68 25.78
CA GLN A 198 -17.22 -0.45 24.56
C GLN A 198 -17.07 -1.63 23.56
N ASN A 199 -16.08 -2.48 23.71
CA ASN A 199 -15.81 -3.65 22.83
C ASN A 199 -16.56 -4.89 23.29
N LYS A 200 -17.88 -4.79 23.52
CA LYS A 200 -18.72 -5.89 24.04
C LYS A 200 -18.77 -7.09 23.10
N THR A 201 -18.56 -6.90 21.79
CA THR A 201 -18.58 -7.94 20.75
C THR A 201 -17.23 -8.61 20.53
N GLY A 202 -16.19 -8.24 21.29
CA GLY A 202 -14.86 -8.84 21.26
C GLY A 202 -13.81 -7.88 20.74
N TYR A 203 -13.54 -7.94 19.45
CA TYR A 203 -12.53 -7.12 18.79
C TYR A 203 -12.86 -5.62 18.82
N ASP A 204 -11.83 -4.77 18.82
CA ASP A 204 -11.98 -3.34 18.68
C ASP A 204 -12.42 -2.95 17.27
N TYR A 205 -11.79 -3.55 16.27
CA TYR A 205 -12.11 -3.39 14.87
C TYR A 205 -12.85 -4.59 14.30
N HIS A 206 -13.96 -4.33 13.59
CA HIS A 206 -14.73 -5.33 12.86
C HIS A 206 -14.95 -4.87 11.42
N SER A 207 -14.72 -5.72 10.45
CA SER A 207 -15.07 -5.48 9.04
C SER A 207 -15.87 -6.64 8.49
N PHE A 208 -16.89 -6.28 7.71
CA PHE A 208 -17.68 -7.23 6.90
C PHE A 208 -17.79 -6.67 5.50
N TYR A 209 -17.64 -7.53 4.50
CA TYR A 209 -17.94 -7.18 3.12
C TYR A 209 -18.50 -8.37 2.35
N LEU A 210 -19.35 -8.04 1.38
CA LEU A 210 -19.82 -8.92 0.32
C LEU A 210 -19.55 -8.23 -1.01
N MET A 211 -18.91 -8.92 -1.94
CA MET A 211 -18.62 -8.46 -3.28
C MET A 211 -19.17 -9.43 -4.31
N LEU A 212 -19.99 -8.92 -5.22
CA LEU A 212 -20.53 -9.67 -6.35
C LEU A 212 -20.03 -9.02 -7.66
N ARG A 213 -19.58 -9.84 -8.61
CA ARG A 213 -19.02 -9.36 -9.89
C ARG A 213 -19.64 -10.06 -11.08
N ASN A 214 -19.78 -9.33 -12.19
CA ASN A 214 -20.11 -9.85 -13.51
C ASN A 214 -21.44 -10.66 -13.55
N GLN A 215 -22.54 -10.02 -13.11
CA GLN A 215 -23.90 -10.60 -13.16
C GLN A 215 -24.77 -9.80 -14.14
N GLY A 216 -24.77 -10.21 -15.41
CA GLY A 216 -25.50 -9.52 -16.47
C GLY A 216 -25.02 -8.07 -16.66
N SER A 217 -25.92 -7.09 -16.49
CA SER A 217 -25.59 -5.67 -16.54
C SER A 217 -24.87 -5.16 -15.29
N LEU A 218 -24.95 -5.89 -14.17
CA LEU A 218 -24.25 -5.56 -12.93
C LEU A 218 -22.80 -5.99 -13.05
N LYS A 219 -21.87 -5.02 -13.20
CA LYS A 219 -20.43 -5.25 -13.27
C LYS A 219 -19.85 -5.57 -11.88
N ALA A 220 -20.27 -4.80 -10.88
CA ALA A 220 -19.79 -4.94 -9.50
C ALA A 220 -20.85 -4.46 -8.51
N LEU A 221 -21.01 -5.18 -7.40
CA LEU A 221 -21.80 -4.78 -6.23
C LEU A 221 -21.00 -5.06 -4.97
N ALA A 222 -20.80 -4.06 -4.15
CA ALA A 222 -20.21 -4.19 -2.83
C ALA A 222 -21.24 -3.83 -1.76
N VAL A 223 -21.34 -4.65 -0.72
CA VAL A 223 -22.17 -4.40 0.47
C VAL A 223 -21.31 -4.57 1.72
N GLY A 224 -21.46 -3.69 2.69
CA GLY A 224 -20.63 -3.64 3.90
C GLY A 224 -19.50 -2.64 3.76
N ARG A 225 -18.26 -3.03 4.07
CA ARG A 225 -17.09 -2.13 3.92
C ARG A 225 -16.44 -2.31 2.56
N TYR A 226 -16.24 -1.19 1.87
CA TYR A 226 -15.67 -1.17 0.53
C TYR A 226 -14.75 0.04 0.32
N ARG A 227 -13.96 -0.03 -0.74
CA ARG A 227 -13.14 1.07 -1.26
C ARG A 227 -13.64 1.44 -2.64
N LEU A 228 -13.50 2.71 -2.96
CA LEU A 228 -13.96 3.27 -4.23
C LEU A 228 -12.94 4.27 -4.74
N ARG A 229 -12.69 4.21 -6.05
CA ARG A 229 -11.92 5.20 -6.77
C ARG A 229 -12.68 5.61 -8.02
N MET A 230 -12.73 6.90 -8.31
CA MET A 230 -13.33 7.50 -9.50
C MET A 230 -12.33 8.46 -10.13
N GLY A 231 -12.25 8.48 -11.47
CA GLY A 231 -11.30 9.30 -12.21
C GLY A 231 -9.84 9.09 -11.78
N MET A 232 -9.07 10.16 -11.72
CA MET A 232 -7.68 10.17 -11.23
C MET A 232 -7.58 10.44 -9.72
N GLY A 233 -8.73 10.55 -9.02
CA GLY A 233 -8.82 10.66 -7.57
C GLY A 233 -8.89 12.07 -7.01
N LEU A 234 -9.16 13.07 -7.83
CA LEU A 234 -9.34 14.43 -7.35
C LEU A 234 -10.62 14.61 -6.53
N VAL A 235 -11.67 13.84 -6.83
CA VAL A 235 -12.95 13.85 -6.10
C VAL A 235 -13.02 12.70 -5.10
N MET A 236 -12.79 11.45 -5.54
CA MET A 236 -12.97 10.25 -4.74
C MET A 236 -11.85 9.23 -5.00
N ASN A 237 -11.08 8.93 -3.96
CA ASN A 237 -10.10 7.84 -3.99
C ASN A 237 -9.84 7.33 -2.56
N CYS A 238 -10.35 6.14 -2.26
CA CYS A 238 -10.02 5.39 -1.05
C CYS A 238 -8.86 4.41 -1.26
N ASP A 239 -8.46 4.15 -2.51
CA ASP A 239 -7.32 3.31 -2.90
C ASP A 239 -6.05 4.17 -3.05
N TYR A 240 -5.57 4.72 -1.94
CA TYR A 240 -4.33 5.47 -1.98
C TYR A 240 -3.14 4.52 -1.93
N GLY A 241 -2.34 4.50 -3.01
CA GLY A 241 -1.19 3.61 -3.16
C GLY A 241 0.04 4.04 -2.36
N PHE A 242 0.96 3.10 -2.16
CA PHE A 242 2.23 3.32 -1.49
C PHE A 242 3.28 3.85 -2.48
N GLY A 243 3.71 5.10 -2.30
CA GLY A 243 4.76 5.73 -3.09
C GLY A 243 4.35 6.24 -4.48
N LYS A 244 5.20 7.11 -5.04
CA LYS A 244 4.94 7.79 -6.33
C LYS A 244 4.83 6.81 -7.50
N GLN A 245 5.65 5.76 -7.52
CA GLN A 245 5.65 4.79 -8.61
C GLN A 245 4.32 4.03 -8.74
N MET A 246 3.72 3.62 -7.62
CA MET A 246 2.42 2.95 -7.62
C MET A 246 1.29 3.91 -8.00
N LEU A 247 1.35 5.14 -7.51
CA LEU A 247 0.39 6.19 -7.88
C LEU A 247 0.43 6.49 -9.38
N LEU A 248 1.63 6.51 -9.99
CA LEU A 248 1.79 6.69 -11.43
C LEU A 248 1.01 5.68 -12.26
N GLN A 249 1.11 4.40 -11.88
CA GLN A 249 0.40 3.32 -12.57
C GLN A 249 -1.11 3.40 -12.33
N ALA A 250 -1.52 3.81 -11.12
CA ALA A 250 -2.92 4.01 -10.80
C ALA A 250 -3.59 5.12 -11.61
N LEU A 251 -2.86 6.18 -12.00
CA LEU A 251 -3.38 7.30 -12.79
C LEU A 251 -3.76 6.93 -14.24
N ASP A 252 -3.26 5.81 -14.76
CA ASP A 252 -3.60 5.36 -16.12
C ASP A 252 -4.96 4.66 -16.19
N ARG A 253 -5.56 4.33 -15.04
CA ARG A 253 -6.83 3.60 -14.99
C ARG A 253 -8.00 4.53 -15.21
N SER A 254 -8.78 4.25 -16.23
CA SER A 254 -9.94 5.05 -16.63
C SER A 254 -11.26 4.60 -15.99
N SER A 255 -11.33 3.40 -15.41
CA SER A 255 -12.57 2.87 -14.84
C SER A 255 -12.75 3.21 -13.38
N ALA A 256 -13.98 3.49 -12.96
CA ALA A 256 -14.32 3.50 -11.54
C ALA A 256 -14.14 2.10 -10.97
N THR A 257 -13.38 1.99 -9.88
CA THR A 257 -13.12 0.70 -9.22
C THR A 257 -13.85 0.61 -7.91
N VAL A 258 -14.70 -0.42 -7.79
CA VAL A 258 -15.34 -0.83 -6.53
C VAL A 258 -14.62 -2.08 -6.02
N ARG A 259 -14.06 -2.02 -4.81
CA ARG A 259 -13.29 -3.11 -4.20
C ARG A 259 -13.75 -3.37 -2.77
N PRO A 260 -13.68 -4.61 -2.27
CA PRO A 260 -13.93 -4.88 -0.88
C PRO A 260 -12.85 -4.24 0.00
N HIS A 261 -13.24 -3.80 1.20
CA HIS A 261 -12.27 -3.38 2.21
C HIS A 261 -11.95 -4.55 3.13
N SER A 262 -10.96 -5.32 2.76
CA SER A 262 -10.46 -6.47 3.52
C SER A 262 -9.38 -6.11 4.53
N SER A 263 -8.95 -4.85 4.57
CA SER A 263 -7.89 -4.35 5.43
C SER A 263 -8.32 -4.21 6.90
N ARG A 264 -7.31 -4.23 7.78
CA ARG A 264 -7.44 -3.89 9.20
C ARG A 264 -7.36 -2.38 9.46
N SER A 265 -7.11 -1.60 8.39
CA SER A 265 -7.03 -0.14 8.49
C SER A 265 -8.39 0.47 8.77
N GLU A 266 -8.48 1.32 9.78
CA GLU A 266 -9.70 2.04 10.17
C GLU A 266 -9.91 3.33 9.39
N GLY A 267 -8.90 3.75 8.64
CA GLY A 267 -8.99 4.84 7.68
C GLY A 267 -9.45 4.39 6.28
N ASN A 268 -9.70 5.34 5.41
CA ASN A 268 -9.80 5.19 3.95
C ASN A 268 -10.75 4.07 3.46
N TYR A 269 -11.91 3.89 4.08
CA TYR A 269 -12.97 3.01 3.61
C TYR A 269 -14.34 3.69 3.65
N LEU A 270 -15.28 3.11 2.91
CA LEU A 270 -16.70 3.45 2.91
C LEU A 270 -17.49 2.26 3.48
N GLN A 271 -18.66 2.53 4.08
CA GLN A 271 -19.51 1.50 4.67
C GLN A 271 -20.95 1.68 4.23
N GLY A 272 -21.49 0.69 3.53
CA GLY A 272 -22.85 0.75 2.97
C GLY A 272 -22.95 -0.07 1.71
N VAL A 273 -23.30 0.54 0.57
CA VAL A 273 -23.47 -0.13 -0.70
C VAL A 273 -22.86 0.68 -1.85
N ALA A 274 -22.24 -0.01 -2.80
CA ALA A 274 -21.77 0.56 -4.05
C ALA A 274 -22.06 -0.41 -5.20
N ALA A 275 -22.50 0.10 -6.33
CA ALA A 275 -22.78 -0.70 -7.51
C ALA A 275 -22.29 -0.02 -8.79
N THR A 276 -21.75 -0.82 -9.70
CA THR A 276 -21.40 -0.40 -11.07
C THR A 276 -22.23 -1.20 -12.06
N PHE A 277 -22.94 -0.48 -12.93
CA PHE A 277 -23.77 -1.04 -13.99
C PHE A 277 -23.20 -0.73 -15.36
N LYS A 278 -23.21 -1.72 -16.24
CA LYS A 278 -23.03 -1.54 -17.69
C LYS A 278 -24.35 -1.11 -18.28
N LEU A 279 -24.48 0.16 -18.66
CA LEU A 279 -25.70 0.68 -19.30
C LEU A 279 -25.77 0.24 -20.77
N ASN A 280 -24.65 0.23 -21.45
CA ASN A 280 -24.45 -0.33 -22.78
C ASN A 280 -22.96 -0.69 -22.98
N LYS A 281 -22.56 -1.00 -24.24
CA LYS A 281 -21.16 -1.36 -24.57
C LYS A 281 -20.16 -0.24 -24.33
N ALA A 282 -20.61 1.01 -24.34
CA ALA A 282 -19.76 2.19 -24.23
C ALA A 282 -19.97 2.99 -22.92
N MET A 283 -20.98 2.66 -22.11
CA MET A 283 -21.34 3.46 -20.94
C MET A 283 -21.46 2.60 -19.69
N GLU A 284 -20.85 3.09 -18.60
CA GLU A 284 -20.94 2.52 -17.26
C GLU A 284 -21.38 3.60 -16.27
N ALA A 285 -22.22 3.23 -15.32
CA ALA A 285 -22.61 4.09 -14.21
C ALA A 285 -22.27 3.43 -12.88
N THR A 286 -21.60 4.15 -12.00
CA THR A 286 -21.31 3.73 -10.63
C THR A 286 -22.04 4.63 -9.67
N ALA A 287 -22.74 4.07 -8.69
CA ALA A 287 -23.37 4.82 -7.60
C ALA A 287 -23.01 4.21 -6.26
N PHE A 288 -22.96 5.02 -5.21
CA PHE A 288 -22.67 4.54 -3.88
C PHE A 288 -23.36 5.36 -2.79
N LEU A 289 -23.57 4.70 -1.66
CA LEU A 289 -24.04 5.28 -0.41
C LEU A 289 -23.18 4.71 0.72
N SER A 290 -22.64 5.58 1.55
CA SER A 290 -21.84 5.21 2.72
C SER A 290 -22.32 5.98 3.94
N TYR A 291 -22.61 5.25 5.01
CA TYR A 291 -22.87 5.81 6.33
C TYR A 291 -22.01 5.08 7.35
N ARG A 292 -21.14 5.80 8.03
CA ARG A 292 -20.26 5.22 9.05
C ARG A 292 -20.07 6.15 10.24
N LYS A 293 -19.84 5.55 11.40
CA LYS A 293 -19.29 6.27 12.55
C LYS A 293 -17.78 6.43 12.36
N VAL A 294 -17.26 7.58 12.77
CA VAL A 294 -15.82 7.91 12.70
C VAL A 294 -15.38 8.46 14.04
N ASP A 295 -14.10 8.33 14.30
CA ASP A 295 -13.46 8.85 15.48
C ASP A 295 -13.05 10.30 15.23
N ALA A 296 -13.30 11.16 16.22
CA ALA A 296 -12.99 12.57 16.09
C ALA A 296 -12.52 13.17 17.41
N THR A 297 -11.63 14.13 17.31
CA THR A 297 -11.32 15.03 18.41
C THR A 297 -12.36 16.14 18.44
N LEU A 298 -13.17 16.17 19.48
CA LEU A 298 -14.18 17.21 19.67
C LEU A 298 -13.61 18.42 20.42
N ARG A 299 -14.09 19.60 20.08
CA ARG A 299 -13.78 20.84 20.84
C ARG A 299 -14.66 20.91 22.08
N HIS A 300 -14.17 21.56 23.11
CA HIS A 300 -14.94 21.90 24.32
C HIS A 300 -15.77 23.16 24.10
N ASP A 301 -16.47 23.24 22.94
CA ASP A 301 -17.45 24.29 22.69
C ASP A 301 -18.89 23.78 22.96
N SER A 302 -19.86 24.66 23.02
CA SER A 302 -21.28 24.30 23.31
C SER A 302 -21.86 23.33 22.25
N LEU A 303 -21.29 23.27 21.05
CA LEU A 303 -21.76 22.43 19.94
C LEU A 303 -20.98 21.13 19.83
N GLY A 304 -19.87 20.98 20.55
CA GLY A 304 -18.94 19.82 20.41
C GLY A 304 -18.47 19.67 18.99
N SER A 305 -18.00 20.76 18.37
CA SER A 305 -17.54 20.76 16.98
C SER A 305 -16.28 19.88 16.79
N ILE A 306 -16.10 19.35 15.59
CA ILE A 306 -14.98 18.47 15.24
C ILE A 306 -13.74 19.32 14.97
N SER A 307 -12.66 19.13 15.72
CA SER A 307 -11.37 19.77 15.41
C SER A 307 -10.55 18.96 14.40
N SER A 308 -10.63 17.62 14.45
CA SER A 308 -9.98 16.71 13.50
C SER A 308 -10.67 15.34 13.48
N ILE A 309 -10.69 14.71 12.30
CA ILE A 309 -11.11 13.31 12.14
C ILE A 309 -9.87 12.43 12.36
N ILE A 310 -9.99 11.41 13.20
CA ILE A 310 -8.92 10.48 13.56
C ILE A 310 -9.02 9.26 12.63
N THR A 311 -7.90 8.83 12.08
CA THR A 311 -7.84 7.71 11.12
C THR A 311 -6.94 6.56 11.56
N ASN A 312 -6.25 6.68 12.70
CA ASN A 312 -5.33 5.65 13.20
C ASN A 312 -6.01 4.51 13.95
N GLY A 313 -7.27 4.69 14.40
CA GLY A 313 -8.09 3.66 15.02
C GLY A 313 -7.61 3.13 16.38
N TYR A 314 -6.70 3.81 17.08
CA TYR A 314 -6.24 3.33 18.39
C TYR A 314 -7.20 3.67 19.52
N HIS A 315 -7.58 2.66 20.34
CA HIS A 315 -8.46 2.78 21.49
C HIS A 315 -7.86 2.09 22.75
N ARG A 316 -6.60 2.40 23.05
CA ARG A 316 -5.80 1.75 24.09
C ARG A 316 -5.91 2.42 25.45
N THR A 317 -6.24 3.74 25.48
CA THR A 317 -6.36 4.55 26.68
C THR A 317 -7.79 5.05 26.84
N GLU A 318 -8.14 5.60 28.01
CA GLU A 318 -9.45 6.22 28.26
C GLU A 318 -9.72 7.35 27.26
N THR A 319 -8.73 8.23 27.04
CA THR A 319 -8.87 9.36 26.12
C THR A 319 -9.04 8.89 24.67
N GLU A 320 -8.27 7.86 24.23
CA GLU A 320 -8.46 7.27 22.90
C GLU A 320 -9.86 6.65 22.76
N MET A 321 -10.35 5.99 23.82
CA MET A 321 -11.69 5.36 23.85
C MET A 321 -12.83 6.38 23.82
N GLU A 322 -12.66 7.59 24.38
CA GLU A 322 -13.63 8.68 24.31
C GLU A 322 -13.83 9.20 22.88
N HIS A 323 -12.78 9.08 22.04
CA HIS A 323 -12.85 9.47 20.64
C HIS A 323 -13.60 8.45 19.78
N LYS A 324 -13.77 7.20 20.25
CA LYS A 324 -14.31 6.10 19.47
C LYS A 324 -15.74 6.35 19.04
N HIS A 325 -15.96 6.35 17.71
CA HIS A 325 -17.29 6.40 17.08
C HIS A 325 -18.19 7.55 17.56
N ASN A 326 -17.60 8.68 17.95
CA ASN A 326 -18.31 9.81 18.57
C ASN A 326 -18.97 10.75 17.55
N THR A 327 -18.78 10.49 16.27
CA THR A 327 -19.37 11.27 15.18
C THR A 327 -19.77 10.34 14.02
N TRP A 328 -20.64 10.79 13.11
CA TRP A 328 -20.94 10.06 11.89
C TRP A 328 -20.61 10.88 10.63
N LEU A 329 -20.31 10.14 9.57
CA LEU A 329 -20.00 10.63 8.25
C LEU A 329 -20.87 9.92 7.23
N LEU A 330 -21.64 10.70 6.48
CA LEU A 330 -22.40 10.27 5.31
C LEU A 330 -21.63 10.69 4.04
N ALA A 331 -21.47 9.78 3.11
CA ALA A 331 -20.96 10.08 1.77
C ALA A 331 -21.80 9.37 0.73
N THR A 332 -22.23 10.08 -0.30
CA THR A 332 -23.01 9.54 -1.41
C THR A 332 -22.60 10.23 -2.70
N GLY A 333 -22.68 9.51 -3.80
CA GLY A 333 -22.28 10.06 -5.07
C GLY A 333 -22.30 9.03 -6.18
N GLY A 334 -21.75 9.43 -7.31
CA GLY A 334 -21.68 8.56 -8.46
C GLY A 334 -20.69 9.04 -9.53
N HIS A 335 -20.44 8.16 -10.47
CA HIS A 335 -19.59 8.37 -11.63
C HIS A 335 -20.29 7.81 -12.87
N LEU A 336 -20.40 8.60 -13.90
CA LEU A 336 -20.84 8.19 -15.23
C LEU A 336 -19.65 8.21 -16.18
N ARG A 337 -19.39 7.09 -16.85
CA ARG A 337 -18.26 6.92 -17.75
C ARG A 337 -18.77 6.56 -19.16
N TYR A 338 -18.18 7.20 -20.15
CA TYR A 338 -18.26 6.84 -21.56
C TYR A 338 -16.89 6.34 -22.03
N PHE A 339 -16.86 5.26 -22.81
CA PHE A 339 -15.64 4.70 -23.38
C PHE A 339 -15.90 4.21 -24.80
N ASN A 340 -15.10 4.65 -25.77
CA ASN A 340 -15.16 4.19 -27.15
C ASN A 340 -13.83 4.36 -27.86
N ASN A 341 -13.32 3.29 -28.49
CA ASN A 341 -12.10 3.30 -29.33
C ASN A 341 -10.89 4.00 -28.66
N GLY A 342 -10.62 3.68 -27.40
CA GLY A 342 -9.51 4.26 -26.64
C GLY A 342 -9.81 5.63 -26.02
N PHE A 343 -10.83 6.37 -26.48
CA PHE A 343 -11.29 7.59 -25.83
C PHE A 343 -12.20 7.27 -24.65
N HIS A 344 -12.03 8.00 -23.55
CA HIS A 344 -12.95 7.97 -22.43
C HIS A 344 -13.23 9.37 -21.90
N ALA A 345 -14.41 9.54 -21.35
CA ALA A 345 -14.82 10.72 -20.60
C ALA A 345 -15.71 10.29 -19.44
N GLY A 346 -15.59 10.95 -18.30
CA GLY A 346 -16.40 10.66 -17.14
C GLY A 346 -16.80 11.91 -16.37
N ALA A 347 -17.85 11.79 -15.58
CA ALA A 347 -18.30 12.84 -14.68
C ALA A 347 -18.54 12.23 -13.28
N THR A 348 -18.00 12.85 -12.26
CA THR A 348 -18.09 12.44 -10.86
C THR A 348 -18.81 13.50 -10.05
N ALA A 349 -19.74 13.07 -9.19
CA ALA A 349 -20.35 13.93 -8.17
C ALA A 349 -20.27 13.24 -6.81
N LEU A 350 -19.88 13.99 -5.80
CA LEU A 350 -19.76 13.53 -4.42
C LEU A 350 -20.42 14.53 -3.47
N TYR A 351 -21.28 14.04 -2.59
CA TYR A 351 -21.82 14.76 -1.45
C TYR A 351 -21.37 14.09 -0.14
N THR A 352 -20.90 14.90 0.80
CA THR A 352 -20.46 14.45 2.11
C THR A 352 -21.11 15.27 3.20
N ALA A 353 -21.58 14.63 4.28
CA ALA A 353 -22.15 15.30 5.44
C ALA A 353 -21.60 14.71 6.75
N LEU A 354 -21.39 15.57 7.72
CA LEU A 354 -20.95 15.24 9.08
C LEU A 354 -22.05 15.55 10.09
N SER A 355 -22.15 14.77 11.18
CA SER A 355 -23.12 15.02 12.25
C SER A 355 -22.86 16.31 13.04
N ARG A 356 -21.61 16.74 13.03
CA ARG A 356 -21.13 17.92 13.75
C ARG A 356 -20.30 18.78 12.80
N GLU A 357 -20.25 20.07 13.07
CA GLU A 357 -19.47 21.00 12.26
C GLU A 357 -17.98 20.67 12.37
N LEU A 358 -17.32 20.50 11.22
CA LEU A 358 -15.87 20.44 11.12
C LEU A 358 -15.32 21.85 11.26
N ARG A 359 -14.57 22.08 12.33
CA ARG A 359 -14.03 23.40 12.71
C ARG A 359 -12.58 23.23 13.18
N PRO A 360 -11.61 23.00 12.26
CA PRO A 360 -10.21 22.90 12.59
C PRO A 360 -9.67 24.24 13.16
N HIS A 361 -8.46 24.24 13.71
CA HIS A 361 -7.84 25.45 14.25
C HIS A 361 -7.33 26.37 13.12
N THR A 362 -8.21 27.08 12.43
CA THR A 362 -7.91 27.93 11.27
C THR A 362 -7.12 29.21 11.61
N THR A 363 -6.89 29.50 12.88
CA THR A 363 -5.94 30.52 13.33
C THR A 363 -4.48 30.17 13.01
N GLN A 364 -4.17 28.87 12.89
CA GLN A 364 -2.89 28.40 12.40
C GLN A 364 -2.83 28.56 10.88
N LEU A 365 -1.85 29.28 10.35
CA LEU A 365 -1.75 29.62 8.94
C LEU A 365 -1.88 28.40 8.02
N TYR A 366 -1.21 27.30 8.34
CA TYR A 366 -1.26 26.06 7.55
C TYR A 366 -2.62 25.34 7.56
N LYS A 367 -3.54 25.70 8.48
CA LYS A 367 -4.91 25.19 8.55
C LYS A 367 -5.97 26.19 8.09
N ARG A 368 -5.56 27.38 7.66
CA ARG A 368 -6.50 28.46 7.33
C ARG A 368 -7.51 28.07 6.27
N TRP A 369 -7.09 27.26 5.32
CA TRP A 369 -7.92 26.79 4.21
C TRP A 369 -8.37 25.34 4.36
N ALA A 370 -8.29 24.78 5.56
CA ALA A 370 -8.82 23.46 5.83
C ALA A 370 -10.34 23.47 5.70
N ALA A 371 -10.92 22.31 5.36
CA ALA A 371 -12.37 22.15 5.22
C ALA A 371 -13.09 22.54 6.51
N THR A 372 -14.14 23.36 6.38
CA THR A 372 -15.00 23.81 7.50
C THR A 372 -16.47 23.65 7.14
N GLY A 373 -17.31 23.30 8.12
CA GLY A 373 -18.75 23.14 7.93
C GLY A 373 -19.24 21.71 8.15
N THR A 374 -20.50 21.47 7.81
CA THR A 374 -21.16 20.16 7.99
C THR A 374 -21.45 19.44 6.68
N ARG A 375 -21.44 20.13 5.55
CA ARG A 375 -21.84 19.62 4.24
C ARG A 375 -20.83 20.05 3.19
N PHE A 376 -20.41 19.09 2.37
CA PHE A 376 -19.42 19.29 1.32
C PHE A 376 -19.90 18.64 0.04
N TYR A 377 -19.57 19.23 -1.10
CA TYR A 377 -19.75 18.62 -2.41
C TYR A 377 -18.53 18.86 -3.27
N ASN A 378 -18.19 17.86 -4.05
CA ASN A 378 -17.12 17.91 -5.03
C ASN A 378 -17.67 17.40 -6.36
N LEU A 379 -17.31 18.07 -7.44
CA LEU A 379 -17.65 17.70 -8.80
C LEU A 379 -16.38 17.54 -9.61
N GLY A 380 -16.33 16.57 -10.51
CA GLY A 380 -15.16 16.33 -11.35
C GLY A 380 -15.55 15.84 -12.73
N ILE A 381 -14.69 16.13 -13.68
CA ILE A 381 -14.74 15.61 -15.05
C ILE A 381 -13.38 15.00 -15.34
N ASP A 382 -13.39 13.74 -15.73
CA ASP A 382 -12.21 13.01 -16.20
C ASP A 382 -12.32 12.73 -17.70
N TYR A 383 -11.19 12.68 -18.35
CA TYR A 383 -11.08 12.44 -19.77
C TYR A 383 -9.76 11.80 -20.13
N GLY A 384 -9.72 11.12 -21.25
CA GLY A 384 -8.47 10.59 -21.74
C GLY A 384 -8.59 9.84 -23.06
N TYR A 385 -7.43 9.49 -23.55
CA TYR A 385 -7.24 8.67 -24.73
C TYR A 385 -6.11 7.70 -24.53
N THR A 386 -6.35 6.43 -24.83
CA THR A 386 -5.34 5.38 -24.79
C THR A 386 -5.18 4.80 -26.18
N GLY A 387 -4.03 5.08 -26.81
CA GLY A 387 -3.62 4.51 -28.08
C GLY A 387 -2.33 3.70 -27.92
N HIS A 388 -1.89 3.03 -28.99
CA HIS A 388 -0.71 2.15 -28.96
C HIS A 388 0.60 2.87 -28.60
N ARG A 389 0.82 4.10 -29.05
CA ARG A 389 2.04 4.88 -28.81
C ARG A 389 1.89 6.02 -27.83
N PHE A 390 0.67 6.42 -27.54
CA PHE A 390 0.38 7.61 -26.78
C PHE A 390 -0.83 7.38 -25.89
N SER A 391 -0.74 7.79 -24.65
CA SER A 391 -1.88 7.88 -23.74
C SER A 391 -1.91 9.23 -23.05
N LEU A 392 -3.12 9.78 -22.92
CA LEU A 392 -3.43 11.00 -22.20
C LEU A 392 -4.55 10.70 -21.20
N ASN A 393 -4.37 11.07 -19.95
CA ASN A 393 -5.42 11.03 -18.93
C ASN A 393 -5.43 12.35 -18.17
N GLY A 394 -6.61 12.88 -17.88
CA GLY A 394 -6.78 14.12 -17.15
C GLY A 394 -8.02 14.10 -16.28
N GLU A 395 -8.01 14.88 -15.21
CA GLU A 395 -9.16 15.18 -14.37
C GLU A 395 -9.12 16.63 -13.93
N VAL A 396 -10.29 17.27 -13.94
CA VAL A 396 -10.53 18.59 -13.38
C VAL A 396 -11.65 18.47 -12.37
N ALA A 397 -11.44 19.00 -11.18
CA ALA A 397 -12.42 18.95 -10.11
C ALA A 397 -12.61 20.31 -9.44
N THR A 398 -13.77 20.51 -8.84
CA THR A 398 -14.13 21.69 -8.05
C THR A 398 -14.84 21.29 -6.76
N ASP A 399 -14.80 22.17 -5.77
CA ASP A 399 -15.47 22.00 -4.47
C ASP A 399 -16.56 23.07 -4.24
N ASN A 400 -17.16 23.04 -3.05
CA ASN A 400 -18.18 24.01 -2.66
C ASN A 400 -17.67 25.45 -2.48
N HIS A 401 -16.36 25.69 -2.52
CA HIS A 401 -15.73 27.02 -2.55
C HIS A 401 -15.36 27.48 -3.96
N GLN A 402 -15.76 26.70 -4.99
CA GLN A 402 -15.39 26.93 -6.40
C GLN A 402 -13.87 26.95 -6.64
N ALA A 403 -13.13 26.29 -5.75
CA ALA A 403 -11.70 26.07 -5.94
C ALA A 403 -11.47 24.90 -6.89
N PHE A 404 -10.39 24.97 -7.70
CA PHE A 404 -10.10 23.97 -8.72
C PHE A 404 -8.89 23.13 -8.36
N ALA A 405 -8.97 21.87 -8.75
CA ALA A 405 -7.85 20.95 -8.80
C ALA A 405 -7.78 20.32 -10.19
N THR A 406 -6.58 20.21 -10.76
CA THR A 406 -6.37 19.57 -12.07
C THR A 406 -5.15 18.68 -12.03
N ILE A 407 -5.23 17.56 -12.74
CA ILE A 407 -4.11 16.67 -12.99
C ILE A 407 -4.19 16.14 -14.43
N ASN A 408 -3.05 16.14 -15.12
CA ASN A 408 -2.93 15.63 -16.47
C ASN A 408 -1.70 14.76 -16.57
N LYS A 409 -1.83 13.57 -17.13
CA LYS A 409 -0.74 12.63 -17.38
C LYS A 409 -0.67 12.30 -18.86
N VAL A 410 0.52 12.39 -19.40
CA VAL A 410 0.87 11.95 -20.76
C VAL A 410 1.90 10.85 -20.67
N SER A 411 1.71 9.76 -21.42
CA SER A 411 2.71 8.72 -21.58
C SER A 411 2.93 8.44 -23.06
N ILE A 412 4.19 8.34 -23.47
CA ILE A 412 4.61 8.15 -24.87
C ILE A 412 5.54 6.94 -24.92
N ASN A 413 5.19 5.96 -25.72
CA ASN A 413 6.06 4.83 -26.05
C ASN A 413 6.93 5.23 -27.26
N VAL A 414 8.14 5.68 -26.96
CA VAL A 414 9.15 6.04 -27.98
C VAL A 414 9.58 4.81 -28.76
N ALA A 415 9.71 3.69 -28.05
CA ALA A 415 9.98 2.36 -28.59
C ALA A 415 9.23 1.31 -27.78
N SER A 416 9.19 0.06 -28.24
CA SER A 416 8.55 -1.07 -27.53
C SER A 416 9.14 -1.33 -26.13
N ASN A 417 10.35 -0.84 -25.87
CA ASN A 417 11.09 -1.02 -24.62
C ASN A 417 11.40 0.31 -23.91
N LEU A 418 10.89 1.45 -24.42
CA LEU A 418 11.16 2.78 -23.87
C LEU A 418 9.88 3.60 -23.77
N GLN A 419 9.50 3.94 -22.55
CA GLN A 419 8.36 4.80 -22.23
C GLN A 419 8.81 6.05 -21.51
N LEU A 420 8.30 7.20 -21.94
CA LEU A 420 8.39 8.49 -21.26
C LEU A 420 7.00 8.84 -20.68
N SER A 421 6.99 9.47 -19.52
CA SER A 421 5.75 9.95 -18.89
C SER A 421 5.95 11.34 -18.30
N ALA A 422 4.92 12.17 -18.39
CA ALA A 422 4.87 13.50 -17.77
C ALA A 422 3.55 13.65 -17.03
N ILE A 423 3.59 14.30 -15.84
CA ILE A 423 2.39 14.68 -15.10
C ILE A 423 2.49 16.16 -14.77
N GLN A 424 1.47 16.90 -15.17
CA GLN A 424 1.22 18.27 -14.72
C GLN A 424 0.10 18.20 -13.68
N ARG A 425 0.27 18.92 -12.56
CA ARG A 425 -0.76 19.04 -11.52
C ARG A 425 -0.84 20.46 -10.99
N PHE A 426 -2.05 20.88 -10.69
CA PHE A 426 -2.36 22.12 -10.03
C PHE A 426 -3.52 21.91 -9.06
N TYR A 427 -3.26 22.10 -7.77
CA TYR A 427 -4.25 22.01 -6.71
C TYR A 427 -4.31 23.34 -5.97
N ALA A 428 -5.41 24.06 -6.12
CA ALA A 428 -5.59 25.34 -5.46
C ALA A 428 -5.48 25.16 -3.92
N TYR A 429 -4.87 26.12 -3.24
CA TYR A 429 -4.73 26.06 -1.77
C TYR A 429 -6.07 26.12 -1.01
N LYS A 430 -7.15 26.57 -1.68
CA LYS A 430 -8.52 26.58 -1.15
C LYS A 430 -9.31 25.29 -1.47
N TYR A 431 -8.80 24.42 -2.36
CA TYR A 431 -9.52 23.21 -2.74
C TYR A 431 -9.60 22.23 -1.56
N ASN A 432 -10.81 21.75 -1.28
CA ASN A 432 -11.11 20.83 -0.20
C ASN A 432 -11.86 19.59 -0.72
N GLY A 433 -11.22 18.45 -0.63
CA GLY A 433 -11.83 17.15 -0.93
C GLY A 433 -11.54 16.18 0.21
N LEU A 434 -12.54 15.86 1.03
CA LEU A 434 -12.35 14.94 2.18
C LEU A 434 -11.90 13.54 1.75
N PHE A 435 -12.27 13.12 0.54
CA PHE A 435 -11.90 11.84 -0.06
C PHE A 435 -10.92 12.00 -1.24
N ALA A 436 -10.47 13.23 -1.52
CA ALA A 436 -9.52 13.49 -2.59
C ALA A 436 -8.12 12.93 -2.24
N ARG A 437 -7.63 12.02 -3.05
CA ARG A 437 -6.27 11.46 -2.96
C ARG A 437 -5.77 11.22 -4.38
N SER A 438 -4.71 11.91 -4.76
CA SER A 438 -4.12 11.78 -6.08
C SER A 438 -2.61 11.94 -6.01
N PHE A 439 -1.93 11.97 -7.14
CA PHE A 439 -0.49 12.14 -7.21
C PHE A 439 -0.08 13.51 -6.66
N ALA A 440 0.65 13.54 -5.57
CA ALA A 440 1.12 14.74 -4.90
C ALA A 440 2.41 14.46 -4.12
N ASP A 441 3.25 15.47 -3.93
CA ASP A 441 4.44 15.35 -3.06
C ASP A 441 4.05 15.33 -1.58
N ALA A 442 3.06 16.12 -1.19
CA ALA A 442 2.58 16.23 0.19
C ALA A 442 1.45 15.26 0.54
N GLY A 443 0.99 14.43 -0.38
CA GLY A 443 -0.05 13.40 -0.16
C GLY A 443 -1.48 13.93 -0.14
N ALA A 444 -1.73 15.24 -0.11
CA ALA A 444 -3.05 15.85 -0.16
C ALA A 444 -3.29 16.55 -1.50
N VAL A 445 -4.52 16.54 -1.98
CA VAL A 445 -4.95 17.30 -3.16
C VAL A 445 -5.30 18.72 -2.71
N GLN A 446 -4.30 19.48 -2.30
CA GLN A 446 -4.43 20.87 -1.86
C GLN A 446 -3.09 21.57 -1.88
N ASP A 447 -3.05 22.84 -2.33
CA ASP A 447 -1.89 23.73 -2.28
C ASP A 447 -0.63 23.10 -2.90
N GLU A 448 -0.73 22.64 -4.15
CA GLU A 448 0.41 22.09 -4.86
C GLU A 448 0.32 22.34 -6.37
N SER A 449 1.37 22.92 -6.94
CA SER A 449 1.60 22.96 -8.38
C SER A 449 2.84 22.16 -8.69
N GLY A 450 2.80 21.24 -9.66
CA GLY A 450 3.95 20.38 -9.89
C GLY A 450 4.05 19.82 -11.29
N LEU A 451 5.28 19.43 -11.61
CA LEU A 451 5.64 18.75 -12.85
C LEU A 451 6.50 17.53 -12.53
N TYR A 452 6.04 16.38 -12.98
CA TYR A 452 6.78 15.13 -12.92
C TYR A 452 7.20 14.71 -14.34
N LEU A 453 8.42 14.23 -14.47
CA LEU A 453 8.95 13.62 -15.69
C LEU A 453 9.55 12.27 -15.33
N GLY A 454 9.14 11.21 -16.04
CA GLY A 454 9.57 9.84 -15.78
C GLY A 454 10.01 9.11 -17.03
N LEU A 455 10.95 8.20 -16.84
CA LEU A 455 11.55 7.33 -17.86
C LEU A 455 11.47 5.88 -17.36
N ASN A 456 10.96 4.98 -18.20
CA ASN A 456 11.03 3.54 -18.01
C ASN A 456 11.67 2.90 -19.27
N TRP A 457 12.85 2.32 -19.12
CA TRP A 457 13.63 1.80 -20.23
C TRP A 457 14.16 0.39 -19.97
N ASN A 458 13.63 -0.58 -20.66
CA ASN A 458 14.17 -1.93 -20.73
C ASN A 458 15.29 -1.96 -21.81
N ILE A 459 16.51 -1.54 -21.47
CA ILE A 459 17.64 -1.36 -22.40
C ILE A 459 17.87 -2.65 -23.19
N ASN A 460 17.91 -3.78 -22.50
CA ASN A 460 17.95 -5.11 -23.06
C ASN A 460 17.43 -6.14 -22.04
N ARG A 461 17.55 -7.44 -22.33
CA ARG A 461 17.11 -8.51 -21.41
C ARG A 461 17.82 -8.53 -20.06
N ALA A 462 19.02 -7.96 -19.98
CA ALA A 462 19.82 -7.94 -18.75
C ALA A 462 19.66 -6.63 -17.98
N PHE A 463 19.46 -5.49 -18.65
CA PHE A 463 19.46 -4.17 -18.04
C PHE A 463 18.09 -3.49 -18.16
N SER A 464 17.58 -2.97 -17.06
CA SER A 464 16.44 -2.04 -17.04
C SER A 464 16.73 -0.82 -16.18
N LEU A 465 16.25 0.34 -16.63
CA LEU A 465 16.41 1.64 -16.00
C LEU A 465 15.05 2.27 -15.75
N PHE A 466 14.82 2.72 -14.52
CA PHE A 466 13.69 3.56 -14.16
C PHE A 466 14.23 4.85 -13.51
N ALA A 467 13.79 6.00 -14.00
CA ALA A 467 14.20 7.28 -13.45
C ALA A 467 13.05 8.27 -13.45
N TYR A 468 13.02 9.19 -12.48
CA TYR A 468 12.13 10.33 -12.50
C TYR A 468 12.70 11.56 -11.80
N GLY A 469 12.15 12.72 -12.18
CA GLY A 469 12.25 13.97 -11.46
C GLY A 469 10.85 14.54 -11.23
N ASP A 470 10.56 14.98 -10.03
CA ASP A 470 9.30 15.57 -9.62
C ASP A 470 9.53 16.88 -8.87
N TYR A 471 9.04 17.97 -9.44
CA TYR A 471 9.08 19.29 -8.85
C TYR A 471 7.70 19.66 -8.31
N ALA A 472 7.65 20.23 -7.11
CA ALA A 472 6.45 20.75 -6.48
C ALA A 472 6.68 22.14 -5.90
N TYR A 473 5.70 23.02 -6.08
CA TYR A 473 5.61 24.35 -5.53
C TYR A 473 4.37 24.47 -4.65
N PHE A 474 4.52 25.10 -3.48
CA PHE A 474 3.46 25.31 -2.49
C PHE A 474 3.24 26.81 -2.30
N ALA A 475 2.09 27.29 -2.72
CA ALA A 475 1.77 28.72 -2.70
C ALA A 475 1.41 29.23 -1.29
N TRP A 476 0.93 28.34 -0.40
CA TRP A 476 0.50 28.65 0.96
C TRP A 476 1.39 27.96 2.02
N PRO A 477 1.54 28.53 3.23
CA PRO A 477 2.24 27.86 4.33
C PRO A 477 1.66 26.49 4.67
N LYS A 478 2.54 25.53 4.96
CA LYS A 478 2.22 24.17 5.41
C LYS A 478 2.78 23.88 6.79
N TYR A 479 2.40 22.75 7.38
CA TYR A 479 2.99 22.33 8.65
C TYR A 479 4.51 22.16 8.53
N GLY A 480 5.26 22.93 9.35
CA GLY A 480 6.72 22.98 9.29
C GLY A 480 7.27 23.78 8.10
N GLN A 481 6.43 24.62 7.47
CA GLN A 481 6.76 25.57 6.41
C GLN A 481 5.90 26.82 6.65
N SER A 482 6.37 27.70 7.56
CA SER A 482 5.60 28.87 8.02
C SER A 482 5.50 30.00 6.99
N PHE A 483 6.31 29.91 5.91
CA PHE A 483 6.35 30.90 4.83
C PHE A 483 5.71 30.35 3.56
N ALA A 484 5.12 31.26 2.77
CA ALA A 484 4.58 30.98 1.46
C ALA A 484 5.71 30.78 0.43
N GLY A 485 5.39 30.09 -0.69
CA GLY A 485 6.32 29.93 -1.80
C GLY A 485 7.39 28.87 -1.60
N ALA A 486 7.10 27.81 -0.82
CA ALA A 486 8.03 26.72 -0.60
C ALA A 486 8.12 25.79 -1.82
N HIS A 487 9.29 25.17 -1.98
CA HIS A 487 9.59 24.25 -3.09
C HIS A 487 10.01 22.88 -2.60
N ALA A 488 9.76 21.86 -3.42
CA ALA A 488 10.28 20.51 -3.25
C ALA A 488 10.74 19.94 -4.60
N LEU A 489 11.81 19.16 -4.57
CA LEU A 489 12.30 18.37 -5.71
C LEU A 489 12.59 16.96 -5.23
N ASP A 490 12.10 15.96 -5.97
CA ASP A 490 12.30 14.53 -5.68
C ASP A 490 12.84 13.86 -6.95
N GLY A 491 14.08 13.42 -6.92
CA GLY A 491 14.74 12.71 -8.01
C GLY A 491 14.99 11.25 -7.64
N PHE A 492 14.76 10.33 -8.55
CA PHE A 492 14.94 8.90 -8.33
C PHE A 492 15.57 8.23 -9.55
N LEU A 493 16.49 7.30 -9.30
CA LEU A 493 17.15 6.46 -10.30
C LEU A 493 17.22 5.04 -9.78
N GLN A 494 16.78 4.07 -10.59
CA GLN A 494 16.95 2.64 -10.33
C GLN A 494 17.50 1.94 -11.55
N LEU A 495 18.59 1.23 -11.37
CA LEU A 495 19.20 0.36 -12.37
C LEU A 495 19.13 -1.09 -11.89
N ASN A 496 18.55 -1.96 -12.71
CA ASN A 496 18.54 -3.39 -12.47
C ASN A 496 19.42 -4.09 -13.51
N TYR A 497 20.24 -5.01 -13.03
CA TYR A 497 21.02 -5.92 -13.86
C TYR A 497 20.70 -7.35 -13.49
N GLN A 498 20.19 -8.12 -14.44
CA GLN A 498 19.86 -9.53 -14.28
C GLN A 498 20.71 -10.39 -15.18
N HIS A 499 21.45 -11.32 -14.60
CA HIS A 499 22.20 -12.33 -15.33
C HIS A 499 22.00 -13.69 -14.70
N LYS A 500 21.43 -14.63 -15.46
CA LYS A 500 21.10 -15.99 -14.98
C LYS A 500 20.28 -15.94 -13.69
N LYS A 501 20.87 -16.38 -12.56
CA LYS A 501 20.26 -16.44 -11.22
C LYS A 501 20.66 -15.28 -10.31
N THR A 502 21.33 -14.27 -10.84
CA THR A 502 21.78 -13.09 -10.10
C THR A 502 21.01 -11.86 -10.54
N LEU A 503 20.47 -11.11 -9.59
CA LEU A 503 19.87 -9.81 -9.80
C LEU A 503 20.59 -8.77 -8.94
N LEU A 504 21.17 -7.76 -9.58
CA LEU A 504 21.74 -6.59 -8.91
C LEU A 504 20.79 -5.41 -9.11
N THR A 505 20.47 -4.71 -8.04
CA THR A 505 19.66 -3.50 -8.08
C THR A 505 20.43 -2.37 -7.41
N ALA A 506 20.63 -1.28 -8.12
CA ALA A 506 21.16 -0.04 -7.57
C ALA A 506 20.06 1.04 -7.61
N GLN A 507 19.82 1.69 -6.48
CA GLN A 507 18.83 2.76 -6.33
C GLN A 507 19.52 4.00 -5.76
N TYR A 508 19.16 5.16 -6.27
CA TYR A 508 19.55 6.43 -5.71
C TYR A 508 18.36 7.37 -5.72
N ARG A 509 18.09 8.02 -4.58
CA ARG A 509 17.05 9.03 -4.42
C ARG A 509 17.63 10.28 -3.83
N THR A 510 17.26 11.41 -4.39
CA THR A 510 17.55 12.73 -3.82
C THR A 510 16.25 13.47 -3.58
N ARG A 511 16.11 14.07 -2.40
CA ARG A 511 14.97 14.90 -2.02
C ARG A 511 15.46 16.22 -1.50
N TYR A 512 14.99 17.26 -2.12
CA TYR A 512 15.14 18.62 -1.67
C TYR A 512 13.80 19.15 -1.21
N ARG A 513 13.74 19.70 -0.01
CA ARG A 513 12.54 20.32 0.56
C ARG A 513 12.91 21.52 1.38
N GLN A 514 12.05 22.52 1.38
CA GLN A 514 12.17 23.67 2.26
C GLN A 514 11.37 23.44 3.54
N ARG A 515 11.94 23.79 4.68
CA ARG A 515 11.31 23.74 6.00
C ARG A 515 11.75 24.90 6.86
N ASP A 516 10.97 25.17 7.92
CA ASP A 516 11.34 26.16 8.91
C ASP A 516 12.67 25.79 9.58
N ASN A 517 13.51 26.77 9.85
CA ASN A 517 14.60 26.64 10.80
C ASN A 517 14.08 26.52 12.24
N LYS A 518 14.96 26.38 13.24
CA LYS A 518 14.56 26.21 14.65
C LYS A 518 13.78 27.41 15.19
N GLU A 519 14.19 28.61 14.81
CA GLU A 519 13.59 29.89 15.22
C GLU A 519 12.26 30.17 14.48
N LYS A 520 11.98 29.48 13.37
CA LYS A 520 10.83 29.66 12.48
C LYS A 520 10.74 31.07 11.87
N ASP A 521 11.86 31.65 11.59
CA ASP A 521 11.99 32.98 10.99
C ASP A 521 12.40 32.95 9.51
N MET A 522 12.83 31.77 9.01
CA MET A 522 13.14 31.53 7.59
C MET A 522 12.95 30.09 7.17
N LEU A 523 12.80 29.86 5.86
CA LEU A 523 12.86 28.55 5.27
C LEU A 523 14.31 28.14 5.00
N ILE A 524 14.71 26.98 5.47
CA ILE A 524 16.00 26.35 5.18
C ILE A 524 15.79 25.11 4.29
N ASN A 525 16.85 24.72 3.60
CA ASN A 525 16.83 23.57 2.71
C ASN A 525 17.13 22.29 3.48
N LEU A 526 16.25 21.31 3.38
CA LEU A 526 16.49 19.94 3.80
C LEU A 526 16.83 19.13 2.55
N ASN A 527 18.07 18.68 2.46
CA ASN A 527 18.54 17.77 1.41
C ASN A 527 18.70 16.38 1.96
N GLU A 528 18.08 15.40 1.32
CA GLU A 528 18.15 14.00 1.70
C GLU A 528 18.61 13.16 0.50
N HIS A 529 19.66 12.39 0.68
CA HIS A 529 20.22 11.48 -0.32
C HIS A 529 20.15 10.06 0.22
N ARG A 530 19.54 9.16 -0.52
CA ARG A 530 19.46 7.73 -0.18
C ARG A 530 20.02 6.88 -1.29
N GLY A 531 21.00 6.06 -0.96
CA GLY A 531 21.57 5.04 -1.82
C GLY A 531 21.22 3.65 -1.32
N ARG A 532 20.91 2.74 -2.24
CA ARG A 532 20.71 1.33 -1.94
C ARG A 532 21.35 0.48 -3.03
N ILE A 533 22.12 -0.50 -2.61
CA ILE A 533 22.64 -1.56 -3.49
C ILE A 533 22.14 -2.89 -2.94
N LYS A 534 21.55 -3.70 -3.80
CA LYS A 534 21.00 -5.01 -3.44
C LYS A 534 21.49 -6.05 -4.44
N ALA A 535 21.99 -7.18 -3.93
CA ALA A 535 22.37 -8.34 -4.71
C ALA A 535 21.55 -9.55 -4.24
N ASP A 536 20.70 -10.05 -5.13
CA ASP A 536 19.97 -11.31 -4.95
C ASP A 536 20.61 -12.38 -5.80
N TYR A 537 20.94 -13.53 -5.23
CA TYR A 537 21.54 -14.65 -5.96
C TYR A 537 21.15 -16.00 -5.37
N VAL A 538 21.07 -17.00 -6.25
CA VAL A 538 20.60 -18.34 -5.94
C VAL A 538 21.76 -19.31 -6.07
N LEU A 539 22.11 -19.97 -4.96
CA LEU A 539 23.15 -20.99 -4.87
C LEU A 539 22.55 -22.33 -4.42
N GLY A 540 22.25 -23.21 -5.39
CA GLY A 540 21.59 -24.48 -5.08
C GLY A 540 20.23 -24.25 -4.39
N PRO A 541 20.02 -24.78 -3.17
CA PRO A 541 18.77 -24.62 -2.41
C PRO A 541 18.68 -23.28 -1.66
N TRP A 542 19.71 -22.44 -1.74
CA TRP A 542 19.83 -21.20 -1.01
C TRP A 542 19.51 -20.01 -1.88
N GLN A 543 18.68 -19.11 -1.38
CA GLN A 543 18.54 -17.76 -1.91
C GLN A 543 19.19 -16.80 -0.93
N LEU A 544 20.13 -16.02 -1.44
CA LEU A 544 20.92 -15.09 -0.65
C LEU A 544 20.60 -13.67 -1.13
N ARG A 545 20.39 -12.75 -0.18
CA ARG A 545 20.20 -11.33 -0.43
C ARG A 545 21.17 -10.55 0.43
N THR A 546 22.05 -9.83 -0.21
CA THR A 546 22.94 -8.85 0.42
C THR A 546 22.44 -7.46 0.07
N GLN A 547 22.29 -6.58 1.05
CA GLN A 547 21.81 -5.22 0.84
C GLN A 547 22.62 -4.24 1.67
N ALA A 548 23.04 -3.15 1.03
CA ALA A 548 23.64 -1.97 1.66
C ALA A 548 22.75 -0.75 1.43
N ASN A 549 22.41 -0.04 2.51
CA ASN A 549 21.68 1.21 2.49
C ASN A 549 22.58 2.32 3.02
N LEU A 550 22.52 3.49 2.40
CA LEU A 550 23.19 4.71 2.83
C LEU A 550 22.17 5.84 2.79
N THR A 551 22.10 6.62 3.86
CA THR A 551 21.26 7.83 3.94
C THR A 551 22.13 8.99 4.40
N TYR A 552 22.11 10.09 3.67
CA TYR A 552 22.72 11.35 4.08
C TYR A 552 21.66 12.43 4.08
N ALA A 553 21.44 13.06 5.22
CA ALA A 553 20.50 14.16 5.39
C ALA A 553 21.25 15.42 5.81
N LEU A 554 21.03 16.52 5.11
CA LEU A 554 21.60 17.83 5.39
C LEU A 554 20.48 18.82 5.63
N GLN A 555 20.39 19.33 6.83
CA GLN A 555 19.52 20.43 7.21
C GLN A 555 20.40 21.62 7.69
N GLU A 556 20.55 21.82 8.97
CA GLU A 556 21.57 22.77 9.54
C GLU A 556 22.90 22.04 9.72
N THR A 557 22.84 20.79 10.07
CA THR A 557 23.99 19.89 10.21
C THR A 557 23.80 18.65 9.35
N GLY A 558 24.91 18.09 8.86
CA GLY A 558 24.90 16.86 8.10
C GLY A 558 24.71 15.64 9.01
N SER A 559 23.89 14.68 8.62
CA SER A 559 23.66 13.44 9.32
C SER A 559 23.81 12.24 8.38
N LEU A 560 24.65 11.29 8.76
CA LEU A 560 24.94 10.09 7.99
C LEU A 560 24.36 8.84 8.67
N GLY A 561 23.72 7.99 7.90
CA GLY A 561 23.25 6.68 8.35
C GLY A 561 23.54 5.60 7.33
N TYR A 562 23.86 4.39 7.79
CA TYR A 562 24.05 3.24 6.93
C TYR A 562 23.55 1.96 7.58
N MET A 563 23.23 0.98 6.74
CA MET A 563 22.86 -0.37 7.16
C MET A 563 23.39 -1.38 6.15
N LEU A 564 24.05 -2.41 6.66
CA LEU A 564 24.43 -3.59 5.90
C LEU A 564 23.59 -4.78 6.38
N SER A 565 22.93 -5.47 5.49
CA SER A 565 22.09 -6.61 5.84
C SER A 565 22.31 -7.80 4.91
N GLN A 566 22.25 -9.00 5.50
CA GLN A 566 22.31 -10.28 4.82
C GLN A 566 21.06 -11.08 5.15
N SER A 567 20.37 -11.59 4.14
CA SER A 567 19.23 -12.50 4.31
C SER A 567 19.50 -13.80 3.57
N ILE A 568 19.08 -14.89 4.18
CA ILE A 568 19.21 -16.25 3.66
C ILE A 568 17.84 -16.89 3.68
N LEU A 569 17.45 -17.52 2.58
CA LEU A 569 16.24 -18.33 2.50
C LEU A 569 16.61 -19.74 2.03
N GLN A 570 16.03 -20.72 2.68
CA GLN A 570 16.20 -22.14 2.34
C GLN A 570 14.81 -22.82 2.27
N HIS A 571 14.65 -23.65 1.24
CA HIS A 571 13.51 -24.56 1.10
C HIS A 571 13.95 -25.96 1.51
N TYR A 572 13.25 -26.54 2.47
CA TYR A 572 13.47 -27.92 2.91
C TYR A 572 12.12 -28.67 3.00
N LYS A 573 11.82 -29.49 1.98
CA LYS A 573 10.54 -30.22 1.88
C LYS A 573 9.32 -29.29 2.05
N CYS A 574 8.55 -29.47 3.12
CA CYS A 574 7.38 -28.66 3.46
C CYS A 574 7.70 -27.41 4.30
N ILE A 575 8.97 -27.16 4.62
CA ILE A 575 9.39 -26.05 5.48
C ILE A 575 10.22 -25.05 4.67
N ILE A 576 9.89 -23.78 4.79
CA ILE A 576 10.66 -22.67 4.26
C ILE A 576 11.19 -21.88 5.44
N VAL A 577 12.50 -21.76 5.56
CA VAL A 577 13.16 -20.98 6.61
C VAL A 577 13.85 -19.78 5.99
N SER A 578 13.64 -18.61 6.56
CA SER A 578 14.40 -17.42 6.20
C SER A 578 14.99 -16.80 7.47
N ALA A 579 16.26 -16.44 7.40
CA ALA A 579 16.95 -15.70 8.45
C ALA A 579 17.53 -14.41 7.87
N SER A 580 17.54 -13.34 8.65
CA SER A 580 18.15 -12.07 8.28
C SER A 580 18.95 -11.50 9.45
N LEU A 581 20.05 -10.85 9.10
CA LEU A 581 20.94 -10.14 10.01
C LEU A 581 21.25 -8.80 9.39
N GLY A 582 21.11 -7.71 10.16
CA GLY A 582 21.42 -6.36 9.71
C GLY A 582 22.13 -5.57 10.81
N TYR A 583 23.23 -4.93 10.47
CA TYR A 583 23.92 -3.97 11.31
C TYR A 583 23.60 -2.56 10.80
N PHE A 584 23.19 -1.66 11.70
CA PHE A 584 22.86 -0.27 11.35
C PHE A 584 23.56 0.72 12.28
N HIS A 585 23.93 1.85 11.70
CA HIS A 585 24.43 3.00 12.42
C HIS A 585 23.93 4.28 11.77
N THR A 586 23.28 5.15 12.53
CA THR A 586 22.83 6.46 12.10
C THR A 586 23.16 7.51 13.15
N GLN A 587 23.57 8.69 12.74
CA GLN A 587 23.92 9.76 13.67
C GLN A 587 22.70 10.30 14.42
N ASP A 588 21.57 10.41 13.71
CA ASP A 588 20.29 10.82 14.28
C ASP A 588 19.09 10.24 13.51
N TYR A 589 17.88 10.68 13.83
CA TYR A 589 16.64 10.23 13.19
C TYR A 589 16.50 10.69 11.75
N SER A 590 17.17 11.80 11.33
CA SER A 590 17.08 12.30 9.96
C SER A 590 17.74 11.37 8.95
N SER A 591 18.80 10.67 9.38
CA SER A 591 19.54 9.69 8.58
C SER A 591 19.08 8.23 8.76
N ARG A 592 17.87 8.03 9.29
CA ARG A 592 17.28 6.68 9.49
C ARG A 592 17.25 5.86 8.22
N VAL A 593 17.41 4.55 8.37
CA VAL A 593 17.43 3.59 7.28
C VAL A 593 16.24 2.63 7.34
N TYR A 594 15.82 2.12 6.19
CA TYR A 594 14.71 1.20 6.06
C TYR A 594 15.15 -0.06 5.34
N THR A 595 14.64 -1.21 5.77
CA THR A 595 14.86 -2.47 5.06
C THR A 595 13.58 -3.28 4.97
N TYR A 596 13.44 -4.06 3.92
CA TYR A 596 12.35 -5.02 3.78
C TYR A 596 12.68 -6.27 4.58
N GLU A 597 11.75 -6.70 5.44
CA GLU A 597 11.78 -7.99 6.12
C GLU A 597 10.63 -8.88 5.66
N ARG A 598 10.93 -10.14 5.36
CA ARG A 598 9.88 -11.13 5.13
C ARG A 598 9.00 -11.25 6.37
N GLY A 599 7.68 -11.10 6.17
CA GLY A 599 6.68 -11.09 7.23
C GLY A 599 5.69 -12.24 7.13
N MET A 600 4.61 -12.10 7.89
CA MET A 600 3.41 -12.92 7.82
C MET A 600 2.61 -12.58 6.56
N LEU A 601 1.72 -13.47 6.15
CA LEU A 601 0.76 -13.15 5.11
C LEU A 601 -0.16 -12.01 5.62
N TYR A 602 -0.42 -11.02 4.79
CA TYR A 602 -1.13 -9.77 5.12
C TYR A 602 -0.40 -8.86 6.13
N ASP A 603 0.93 -9.00 6.23
CA ASP A 603 1.77 -8.15 7.06
C ASP A 603 3.08 -7.84 6.32
N PHE A 604 3.05 -6.79 5.49
CA PHE A 604 4.20 -6.35 4.71
C PHE A 604 4.95 -5.28 5.51
N SER A 605 6.20 -5.57 5.87
CA SER A 605 6.93 -4.77 6.84
C SER A 605 8.19 -4.15 6.26
N PHE A 606 8.33 -2.85 6.47
CA PHE A 606 9.55 -2.08 6.23
C PHE A 606 9.99 -1.40 7.53
N PRO A 607 10.60 -2.13 8.47
CA PRO A 607 11.03 -1.53 9.71
C PRO A 607 12.04 -0.42 9.49
N CYS A 608 11.90 0.63 10.30
CA CYS A 608 12.76 1.79 10.39
C CYS A 608 13.80 1.59 11.48
N PHE A 609 15.07 1.93 11.19
CA PHE A 609 16.18 1.82 12.14
C PHE A 609 16.91 3.15 12.25
N PHE A 610 17.19 3.57 13.49
CA PHE A 610 17.98 4.76 13.79
C PHE A 610 18.77 4.58 15.08
N GLY A 611 19.92 5.22 15.19
CA GLY A 611 20.91 5.00 16.25
C GLY A 611 21.91 3.92 15.87
N HIS A 612 22.43 3.21 16.82
CA HIS A 612 23.47 2.18 16.64
C HIS A 612 23.00 0.84 17.16
N GLY A 613 22.99 -0.19 16.32
CA GLY A 613 22.49 -1.50 16.74
C GLY A 613 22.54 -2.58 15.68
N ILE A 614 21.92 -3.69 16.03
CA ILE A 614 21.80 -4.87 15.20
C ILE A 614 20.34 -5.33 15.15
N ARG A 615 19.92 -5.76 13.97
CA ARG A 615 18.62 -6.40 13.76
C ARG A 615 18.84 -7.82 13.29
N TYR A 616 18.20 -8.78 13.95
CA TYR A 616 18.15 -10.15 13.48
C TYR A 616 16.73 -10.71 13.54
N SER A 617 16.37 -11.51 12.54
CA SER A 617 15.04 -12.13 12.49
C SER A 617 15.10 -13.49 11.83
N MET A 618 14.18 -14.35 12.22
CA MET A 618 13.99 -15.67 11.65
C MET A 618 12.51 -15.91 11.41
N THR A 619 12.17 -16.42 10.23
CA THR A 619 10.81 -16.82 9.86
C THR A 619 10.82 -18.25 9.39
N ALA A 620 9.92 -19.08 9.93
CA ALA A 620 9.70 -20.45 9.49
C ALA A 620 8.25 -20.59 9.00
N ARG A 621 8.06 -21.13 7.83
CA ARG A 621 6.75 -21.48 7.26
C ARG A 621 6.71 -22.99 7.02
N SER A 622 5.62 -23.63 7.41
CA SER A 622 5.37 -25.04 7.15
C SER A 622 3.99 -25.21 6.54
N ASP A 623 3.94 -25.85 5.36
CA ASP A 623 2.70 -26.21 4.68
C ASP A 623 2.37 -27.67 5.03
N LEU A 624 1.41 -27.88 5.93
CA LEU A 624 0.96 -29.18 6.45
C LEU A 624 -0.22 -29.69 5.59
N GLY A 625 0.12 -30.37 4.52
CA GLY A 625 -0.85 -30.82 3.53
C GLY A 625 -1.42 -29.65 2.72
N ARG A 626 -2.67 -29.83 2.23
CA ARG A 626 -3.34 -28.81 1.37
C ARG A 626 -4.13 -27.77 2.18
N HIS A 627 -4.39 -28.06 3.44
CA HIS A 627 -5.39 -27.35 4.25
C HIS A 627 -4.80 -26.45 5.32
N LEU A 628 -3.59 -26.70 5.81
CA LEU A 628 -3.02 -25.96 6.92
C LEU A 628 -1.62 -25.44 6.59
N THR A 629 -1.42 -24.13 6.77
CA THR A 629 -0.10 -23.48 6.74
C THR A 629 0.13 -22.82 8.09
N LEU A 630 1.28 -23.09 8.70
CA LEU A 630 1.75 -22.43 9.91
C LEU A 630 2.96 -21.56 9.60
N ILE A 631 2.97 -20.34 10.14
CA ILE A 631 4.08 -19.41 10.00
C ILE A 631 4.44 -18.90 11.40
N ALA A 632 5.74 -18.92 11.72
CA ALA A 632 6.27 -18.33 12.93
C ALA A 632 7.42 -17.39 12.59
N LYS A 633 7.46 -16.20 13.20
CA LYS A 633 8.54 -15.23 13.05
C LYS A 633 8.99 -14.77 14.43
N ALA A 634 10.28 -14.69 14.65
CA ALA A 634 10.90 -14.00 15.78
C ALA A 634 11.85 -12.94 15.23
N GLY A 635 11.79 -11.73 15.77
CA GLY A 635 12.64 -10.64 15.35
C GLY A 635 13.07 -9.77 16.51
N THR A 636 14.38 -9.50 16.61
CA THR A 636 14.98 -8.70 17.68
C THR A 636 15.76 -7.54 17.10
N THR A 637 15.53 -6.35 17.64
CA THR A 637 16.40 -5.18 17.45
C THR A 637 17.14 -4.92 18.75
N ASP A 638 18.45 -4.85 18.71
CA ASP A 638 19.33 -4.63 19.85
C ASP A 638 20.12 -3.35 19.65
N TYR A 639 19.93 -2.38 20.52
CA TYR A 639 20.59 -1.08 20.45
C TYR A 639 21.81 -1.03 21.34
N PHE A 640 22.90 -0.46 20.85
CA PHE A 640 24.16 -0.32 21.57
C PHE A 640 24.36 1.08 22.17
N ASP A 641 23.56 2.05 21.75
CA ASP A 641 23.67 3.47 22.08
C ASP A 641 22.63 3.96 23.08
N ARG A 642 21.70 3.08 23.52
CA ARG A 642 20.61 3.48 24.43
C ARG A 642 20.16 2.34 25.33
N SER A 643 19.64 2.71 26.50
CA SER A 643 19.01 1.79 27.44
C SER A 643 17.48 1.86 27.43
N VAL A 644 16.90 2.79 26.66
CA VAL A 644 15.45 3.03 26.55
C VAL A 644 15.08 3.20 25.08
N ILE A 645 14.02 2.53 24.65
CA ILE A 645 13.49 2.58 23.28
C ILE A 645 12.12 3.27 23.29
N GLY A 646 11.88 4.18 22.35
CA GLY A 646 10.61 4.89 22.21
C GLY A 646 10.44 6.02 23.23
N SER A 647 9.21 6.51 23.36
CA SER A 647 8.87 7.62 24.27
C SER A 647 7.41 7.55 24.73
N GLY A 648 7.08 8.27 25.81
CA GLY A 648 5.73 8.33 26.36
C GLY A 648 5.23 6.96 26.77
N LEU A 649 3.97 6.63 26.50
CA LEU A 649 3.36 5.33 26.83
C LEU A 649 3.92 4.15 26.00
N GLN A 650 4.63 4.41 24.92
CA GLN A 650 5.28 3.40 24.08
C GLN A 650 6.72 3.08 24.54
N GLU A 651 7.22 3.78 25.54
CA GLU A 651 8.57 3.61 26.07
C GLU A 651 8.82 2.19 26.59
N ILE A 652 9.98 1.65 26.25
CA ILE A 652 10.47 0.33 26.69
C ILE A 652 11.76 0.56 27.45
N ALA A 653 11.82 0.16 28.73
CA ALA A 653 12.96 0.38 29.61
C ALA A 653 14.07 -0.68 29.40
N HIS A 654 14.40 -0.97 28.15
CA HIS A 654 15.45 -1.90 27.71
C HIS A 654 16.10 -1.42 26.42
N SER A 655 17.33 -1.87 26.17
CA SER A 655 18.06 -1.63 24.92
C SER A 655 17.63 -2.56 23.78
N SER A 656 16.86 -3.61 24.07
CA SER A 656 16.42 -4.60 23.08
C SER A 656 14.90 -4.73 23.02
N GLN A 657 14.41 -5.00 21.82
CA GLN A 657 13.00 -5.21 21.51
C GLN A 657 12.85 -6.48 20.69
N THR A 658 12.12 -7.48 21.24
CA THR A 658 11.87 -8.76 20.57
C THR A 658 10.37 -8.99 20.42
N ASP A 659 9.93 -9.25 19.18
CA ASP A 659 8.56 -9.61 18.84
C ASP A 659 8.50 -11.04 18.31
N ILE A 660 7.53 -11.82 18.79
CA ILE A 660 7.21 -13.15 18.28
C ILE A 660 5.85 -13.07 17.59
N GLN A 661 5.79 -13.51 16.36
CA GLN A 661 4.57 -13.53 15.56
C GLN A 661 4.24 -14.97 15.17
N LEU A 662 2.97 -15.35 15.31
CA LEU A 662 2.45 -16.66 14.95
C LEU A 662 1.25 -16.50 14.03
N GLN A 663 1.18 -17.28 12.96
CA GLN A 663 0.06 -17.24 12.03
C GLN A 663 -0.35 -18.66 11.63
N ALA A 664 -1.64 -18.94 11.68
CA ALA A 664 -2.24 -20.15 11.17
C ALA A 664 -3.20 -19.81 10.00
N ILE A 665 -3.08 -20.53 8.90
CA ILE A 665 -3.91 -20.38 7.71
C ILE A 665 -4.58 -21.73 7.43
N VAL A 666 -5.89 -21.75 7.48
CA VAL A 666 -6.71 -22.93 7.16
C VAL A 666 -7.43 -22.67 5.84
N LYS A 667 -7.32 -23.61 4.88
CA LYS A 667 -7.96 -23.59 3.57
C LYS A 667 -8.88 -24.83 3.47
N LEU A 668 -10.17 -24.62 3.18
CA LEU A 668 -11.21 -25.64 3.06
C LEU A 668 -11.88 -25.57 1.70
#